data_4e4940d13fdbf98bef7fab8bc26dd008
#
_entry.id   4e4940d13fdbf98bef7fab8bc26dd008
#
_cell.length_a   1.000
_cell.length_b   1.000
_cell.length_c   1.000
_cell.angle_alpha   90.00
_cell.angle_beta   90.00
_cell.angle_gamma   90.00
#
_symmetry.space_group_name_H-M   'P 1'
#
loop_
_entity.id
_entity.type
_entity.pdbx_description
1 polymer ?
#
loop_
_entity_poly.entity_id
_entity_poly.type
_entity_poly.pdbx_seq_one_letter_code
_entity_poly.pdbx_strand_id
1 'polypeptide(L)'
;MLLRTKRRALPRPSWPLLCVGLFAFNPLADASETSALTLGTVTVQGDSVASGPLSTSSVLSSVDILGGDILEKMPVNYSWELFNRAPGVLLTPFNQGTTSGKISFRGFNGEGEVNAVKLLIDGIPSNSNDGNMPFMDMIFPLELDSIEVVRGTSDARYGLNNIAGNVNMFTRTGGDYTKARLRYGSYNTQETQLAKGIEGSNWTQNYFFAYQKTDGFRDHAQADKFSLSGKWFYTPDDDRYRLGLIARHYETEAQEPGYLSEQDAHHHPSMTNPYNASDKGTRRMNQLSVHLDTELSETLAWSAKTYLNTFDDRRWTQYWRTSPQQERDAYETQYGALTSLTWRPDVSWLYDFALEGGSDFQQQRNTSERYRTRDRARLAQTRDQQFDFDTYGAYLQAEIKPFESLKIIPAYRVDKIRGSFTNEMTGLDYAINDYGLIKQPKLSVVYSPWSVASLYANWGRTFQVGTGAAAYKIPPRDSDLAPSINDGWETGIKFTPTAWMDGRIAYWQQEASGEVSRRLNDPSGESDNVGETRRWGYDAQLNLHPNDRTEMWLTYAWQYSKILKPSATLPNSKGREIDHVPHHLYNAGVSYQATPALQLSAWMNGQTHYYLERENTQGTYGGYVLMNLGATYRVSESVSVDLQLKNLTNRYYEYAWYDPDGARAALHSPGDGRAVYSGVTLDF
;
A
#
# COMPACT_ATOMS: atom_id res chain seq x y z
N MET A 1 30.52 7.70 -23.06
CA MET A 1 29.99 7.59 -24.43
C MET A 1 29.01 6.42 -24.47
N LEU A 2 27.80 6.64 -23.97
CA LEU A 2 26.72 5.65 -23.90
C LEU A 2 25.66 6.04 -24.93
N LEU A 3 25.40 5.12 -25.83
CA LEU A 3 24.48 5.27 -26.96
C LEU A 3 23.06 5.58 -26.48
N ARG A 4 22.56 6.79 -26.74
CA ARG A 4 21.15 7.12 -26.71
C ARG A 4 20.46 6.38 -27.86
N THR A 5 19.75 5.29 -27.56
CA THR A 5 18.84 4.66 -28.50
C THR A 5 17.57 5.50 -28.60
N LYS A 6 17.36 6.13 -29.75
CA LYS A 6 16.08 6.76 -30.10
C LYS A 6 14.94 5.74 -30.00
N ARG A 7 13.98 6.01 -29.11
CA ARG A 7 12.72 5.25 -29.02
C ARG A 7 11.98 5.35 -30.37
N ARG A 8 11.86 4.23 -31.09
CA ARG A 8 10.93 4.11 -32.21
C ARG A 8 9.61 3.58 -31.67
N ALA A 9 8.52 4.27 -31.99
CA ALA A 9 7.17 3.78 -31.77
C ALA A 9 6.98 2.44 -32.49
N LEU A 10 6.61 1.39 -31.77
CA LEU A 10 6.26 0.10 -32.32
C LEU A 10 4.79 0.12 -32.76
N PRO A 11 4.46 -0.49 -33.90
CA PRO A 11 3.06 -0.61 -34.34
C PRO A 11 2.29 -1.60 -33.47
N ARG A 12 1.00 -1.32 -33.24
CA ARG A 12 0.07 -2.16 -32.49
C ARG A 12 -0.03 -3.55 -33.12
N PRO A 13 0.14 -4.65 -32.38
CA PRO A 13 -0.22 -5.97 -32.88
C PRO A 13 -1.73 -6.16 -32.79
N SER A 14 -2.35 -6.50 -33.93
CA SER A 14 -3.68 -7.09 -34.01
C SER A 14 -3.57 -8.57 -33.66
N TRP A 15 -4.19 -9.01 -32.57
CA TRP A 15 -4.15 -10.39 -32.11
C TRP A 15 -5.33 -11.18 -32.70
N PRO A 16 -5.10 -12.36 -33.27
CA PRO A 16 -6.17 -13.32 -33.57
C PRO A 16 -6.48 -14.17 -32.32
N LEU A 17 -7.77 -14.42 -32.09
CA LEU A 17 -8.31 -15.38 -31.14
C LEU A 17 -7.62 -16.74 -31.29
N LEU A 18 -6.98 -17.24 -30.23
CA LEU A 18 -6.44 -18.60 -30.18
C LEU A 18 -7.36 -19.48 -29.35
N CYS A 19 -7.72 -20.60 -29.93
CA CYS A 19 -8.62 -21.63 -29.43
C CYS A 19 -8.06 -22.33 -28.17
N VAL A 20 -8.99 -22.58 -27.25
CA VAL A 20 -8.83 -23.40 -26.04
C VAL A 20 -8.58 -24.87 -26.43
N GLY A 21 -7.44 -25.41 -26.03
CA GLY A 21 -7.15 -26.84 -26.08
C GLY A 21 -7.55 -27.54 -24.77
N LEU A 22 -8.27 -28.64 -24.91
CA LEU A 22 -8.76 -29.49 -23.82
C LEU A 22 -7.64 -30.07 -22.98
N PHE A 23 -7.76 -29.97 -21.65
CA PHE A 23 -6.94 -30.68 -20.69
C PHE A 23 -7.71 -31.83 -20.06
N ALA A 24 -7.00 -32.96 -19.91
CA ALA A 24 -7.53 -34.19 -19.36
C ALA A 24 -7.57 -34.17 -17.83
N PHE A 25 -8.64 -34.75 -17.28
CA PHE A 25 -8.91 -34.86 -15.86
C PHE A 25 -8.03 -35.92 -15.16
N ASN A 26 -7.58 -35.65 -13.96
CA ASN A 26 -7.24 -36.62 -12.94
C ASN A 26 -7.92 -36.26 -11.61
N PRO A 27 -8.46 -37.23 -10.85
CA PRO A 27 -9.28 -36.92 -9.68
C PRO A 27 -8.51 -36.89 -8.36
N LEU A 28 -8.83 -35.84 -7.61
CA LEU A 28 -8.98 -35.62 -6.16
C LEU A 28 -8.15 -36.39 -5.13
N ALA A 29 -7.50 -35.61 -4.27
CA ALA A 29 -7.33 -35.92 -2.86
C ALA A 29 -7.92 -34.77 -2.01
N ASP A 30 -8.84 -35.13 -1.11
CA ASP A 30 -9.51 -34.28 -0.13
C ASP A 30 -8.50 -33.76 0.91
N ALA A 31 -8.39 -32.45 1.06
CA ALA A 31 -7.90 -31.82 2.29
C ALA A 31 -8.82 -30.65 2.62
N SER A 32 -9.75 -30.87 3.51
CA SER A 32 -10.55 -29.81 4.13
C SER A 32 -9.68 -29.08 5.15
N GLU A 33 -9.03 -28.00 4.74
CA GLU A 33 -8.48 -27.03 5.70
C GLU A 33 -9.58 -26.05 6.10
N THR A 34 -9.97 -26.13 7.35
CA THR A 34 -10.72 -25.07 8.04
C THR A 34 -9.80 -23.86 8.17
N SER A 35 -9.89 -22.91 7.24
CA SER A 35 -9.19 -21.65 7.34
C SER A 35 -9.80 -20.80 8.47
N ALA A 36 -9.13 -20.78 9.60
CA ALA A 36 -9.44 -19.87 10.69
C ALA A 36 -9.11 -18.43 10.24
N LEU A 37 -10.06 -17.53 10.37
CA LEU A 37 -9.86 -16.08 10.22
C LEU A 37 -8.86 -15.61 11.29
N THR A 38 -7.60 -15.50 10.96
CA THR A 38 -6.58 -14.98 11.87
C THR A 38 -6.42 -13.49 11.66
N LEU A 39 -7.40 -12.71 12.10
CA LEU A 39 -7.22 -11.27 12.27
C LEU A 39 -6.45 -11.07 13.58
N GLY A 40 -5.12 -10.87 13.45
CA GLY A 40 -4.29 -10.25 14.49
C GLY A 40 -4.35 -10.79 15.91
N THR A 41 -4.85 -11.98 16.16
CA THR A 41 -4.73 -12.65 17.45
C THR A 41 -3.31 -13.21 17.56
N VAL A 42 -2.54 -12.76 18.53
CA VAL A 42 -1.35 -13.46 18.97
C VAL A 42 -1.84 -14.75 19.66
N THR A 43 -2.09 -15.79 18.90
CA THR A 43 -2.18 -17.12 19.46
C THR A 43 -0.76 -17.50 19.84
N VAL A 44 -0.48 -17.56 21.13
CA VAL A 44 0.72 -18.23 21.63
C VAL A 44 0.47 -19.73 21.43
N GLN A 45 0.70 -20.23 20.22
CA GLN A 45 0.83 -21.66 20.02
C GLN A 45 2.28 -22.01 20.37
N GLY A 46 2.45 -22.74 21.45
CA GLY A 46 3.63 -23.58 21.64
C GLY A 46 3.66 -24.59 20.51
N ASP A 47 4.88 -24.87 20.03
CA ASP A 47 5.26 -25.78 18.95
C ASP A 47 5.20 -25.16 17.53
N SER A 48 6.17 -24.32 17.25
CA SER A 48 6.79 -24.34 15.93
C SER A 48 8.28 -24.06 16.11
N VAL A 49 9.10 -25.02 15.84
CA VAL A 49 10.47 -24.80 15.37
C VAL A 49 10.30 -24.08 14.02
N ALA A 50 10.05 -22.78 14.05
CA ALA A 50 9.94 -22.01 12.85
C ALA A 50 11.36 -21.67 12.41
N SER A 51 11.85 -22.43 11.48
CA SER A 51 13.00 -22.08 10.67
C SER A 51 12.68 -20.80 9.90
N GLY A 52 13.52 -19.79 10.01
CA GLY A 52 13.35 -18.53 9.28
C GLY A 52 13.33 -17.27 10.15
N PRO A 53 13.18 -16.09 9.54
CA PRO A 53 13.09 -14.81 10.24
C PRO A 53 11.94 -14.78 11.25
N LEU A 54 12.05 -13.92 12.26
CA LEU A 54 10.95 -13.68 13.19
C LEU A 54 9.73 -13.19 12.41
N SER A 55 8.60 -13.87 12.58
CA SER A 55 7.37 -13.47 11.89
C SER A 55 6.91 -12.07 12.35
N THR A 56 6.21 -11.35 11.49
CA THR A 56 5.65 -10.04 11.83
C THR A 56 4.79 -10.10 13.09
N SER A 57 3.95 -11.12 13.21
CA SER A 57 3.08 -11.33 14.38
C SER A 57 3.83 -11.74 15.65
N SER A 58 5.05 -12.28 15.54
CA SER A 58 5.86 -12.63 16.74
C SER A 58 6.47 -11.39 17.38
N VAL A 59 6.93 -10.42 16.59
CA VAL A 59 7.64 -9.23 17.08
C VAL A 59 6.78 -7.97 17.17
N LEU A 60 5.63 -7.92 16.51
CA LEU A 60 4.77 -6.74 16.49
C LEU A 60 3.38 -7.06 17.04
N SER A 61 2.83 -6.13 17.80
CA SER A 61 1.51 -6.26 18.41
C SER A 61 0.39 -5.56 17.63
N SER A 62 0.70 -4.54 16.84
CA SER A 62 -0.26 -3.78 16.04
C SER A 62 -0.23 -4.24 14.58
N VAL A 63 -0.53 -5.51 14.35
CA VAL A 63 -0.56 -6.16 13.04
C VAL A 63 -1.97 -6.66 12.76
N ASP A 64 -2.46 -6.41 11.54
CA ASP A 64 -3.65 -7.08 10.99
C ASP A 64 -3.25 -7.89 9.77
N ILE A 65 -3.82 -9.08 9.65
CA ILE A 65 -3.60 -9.97 8.53
C ILE A 65 -4.93 -10.20 7.83
N LEU A 66 -4.99 -9.85 6.55
CA LEU A 66 -6.12 -10.17 5.67
C LEU A 66 -5.76 -11.41 4.85
N GLY A 67 -6.42 -12.53 5.09
CA GLY A 67 -6.16 -13.78 4.40
C GLY A 67 -6.66 -13.80 2.96
N GLY A 68 -6.06 -14.66 2.13
CA GLY A 68 -6.37 -14.77 0.71
C GLY A 68 -7.81 -15.17 0.43
N ASP A 69 -8.41 -15.98 1.28
CA ASP A 69 -9.83 -16.40 1.19
C ASP A 69 -10.82 -15.24 1.29
N ILE A 70 -10.47 -14.21 2.08
CA ILE A 70 -11.22 -12.95 2.16
C ILE A 70 -10.94 -12.08 0.94
N LEU A 71 -9.65 -11.93 0.59
CA LEU A 71 -9.20 -11.05 -0.48
C LEU A 71 -9.72 -11.48 -1.85
N GLU A 72 -9.72 -12.78 -2.14
CA GLU A 72 -10.26 -13.33 -3.39
C GLU A 72 -11.75 -12.98 -3.59
N LYS A 73 -12.51 -12.93 -2.53
CA LYS A 73 -13.95 -12.61 -2.56
C LYS A 73 -14.23 -11.11 -2.62
N MET A 74 -13.21 -10.28 -2.38
CA MET A 74 -13.38 -8.82 -2.44
C MET A 74 -13.40 -8.34 -3.89
N PRO A 75 -14.46 -7.70 -4.32
CA PRO A 75 -14.53 -7.12 -5.65
C PRO A 75 -13.91 -5.74 -5.64
N VAL A 76 -12.79 -5.61 -6.25
CA VAL A 76 -12.07 -4.35 -6.31
C VAL A 76 -11.86 -3.92 -7.76
N ASN A 77 -11.94 -2.63 -8.02
CA ASN A 77 -11.54 -2.03 -9.29
C ASN A 77 -10.07 -1.57 -9.23
N TYR A 78 -9.61 -1.28 -8.02
CA TYR A 78 -8.25 -0.81 -7.73
C TYR A 78 -7.68 -1.57 -6.53
N SER A 79 -6.40 -1.88 -6.57
CA SER A 79 -5.73 -2.68 -5.54
C SER A 79 -5.74 -2.03 -4.16
N TRP A 80 -5.80 -0.69 -4.06
CA TRP A 80 -5.94 0.01 -2.78
C TRP A 80 -7.29 -0.24 -2.08
N GLU A 81 -8.34 -0.64 -2.81
CA GLU A 81 -9.64 -1.03 -2.21
C GLU A 81 -9.55 -2.31 -1.36
N LEU A 82 -8.53 -3.15 -1.56
CA LEU A 82 -8.27 -4.35 -0.75
C LEU A 82 -8.10 -4.04 0.74
N PHE A 83 -7.70 -2.83 1.07
CA PHE A 83 -7.52 -2.39 2.45
C PHE A 83 -8.79 -1.91 3.16
N ASN A 84 -9.96 -1.97 2.50
CA ASN A 84 -11.25 -1.55 3.08
C ASN A 84 -11.60 -2.25 4.41
N ARG A 85 -11.10 -3.45 4.65
CA ARG A 85 -11.33 -4.21 5.90
C ARG A 85 -10.27 -3.96 6.97
N ALA A 86 -9.18 -3.27 6.64
CA ALA A 86 -8.11 -2.99 7.60
C ALA A 86 -8.49 -1.81 8.51
N PRO A 87 -8.48 -1.97 9.85
CA PRO A 87 -8.84 -0.91 10.78
C PRO A 87 -7.91 0.30 10.66
N GLY A 88 -8.46 1.52 10.69
CA GLY A 88 -7.69 2.76 10.68
C GLY A 88 -6.96 3.06 9.38
N VAL A 89 -7.21 2.30 8.31
CA VAL A 89 -6.70 2.61 6.97
C VAL A 89 -7.65 3.58 6.28
N LEU A 90 -7.13 4.73 5.91
CA LEU A 90 -7.82 5.72 5.10
C LEU A 90 -7.57 5.44 3.62
N LEU A 91 -8.63 5.31 2.85
CA LEU A 91 -8.57 5.19 1.39
C LEU A 91 -8.87 6.55 0.76
N THR A 92 -7.97 7.04 -0.08
CA THR A 92 -8.16 8.28 -0.83
C THR A 92 -8.32 7.97 -2.31
N PRO A 93 -9.56 7.99 -2.85
CA PRO A 93 -9.82 7.75 -4.26
C PRO A 93 -9.58 9.03 -5.06
N PHE A 94 -8.44 9.15 -5.75
CA PHE A 94 -8.18 10.31 -6.62
C PHE A 94 -9.00 10.29 -7.90
N ASN A 95 -9.30 9.12 -8.44
CA ASN A 95 -10.05 8.91 -9.69
C ASN A 95 -9.46 9.69 -10.88
N GLN A 96 -8.13 9.76 -10.97
CA GLN A 96 -7.37 10.46 -11.99
C GLN A 96 -6.45 9.50 -12.76
N GLY A 97 -7.02 8.72 -13.65
CA GLY A 97 -6.29 7.83 -14.55
C GLY A 97 -5.30 6.91 -13.84
N THR A 98 -4.01 7.03 -14.17
CA THR A 98 -2.94 6.25 -13.53
C THR A 98 -2.71 6.63 -12.06
N THR A 99 -3.22 7.78 -11.60
CA THR A 99 -3.23 8.18 -10.19
C THR A 99 -4.62 7.89 -9.60
N SER A 100 -4.93 6.60 -9.41
CA SER A 100 -6.27 6.15 -9.03
C SER A 100 -6.61 6.40 -7.56
N GLY A 101 -5.65 6.22 -6.65
CA GLY A 101 -5.85 6.40 -5.22
C GLY A 101 -4.62 6.06 -4.40
N LYS A 102 -4.73 6.21 -3.08
CA LYS A 102 -3.70 5.83 -2.11
C LYS A 102 -4.31 5.29 -0.82
N ILE A 103 -3.48 4.62 -0.03
CA ILE A 103 -3.77 4.29 1.37
C ILE A 103 -2.93 5.14 2.31
N SER A 104 -3.44 5.42 3.50
CA SER A 104 -2.69 6.08 4.58
C SER A 104 -3.19 5.64 5.95
N PHE A 105 -2.39 5.90 6.99
CA PHE A 105 -2.72 5.55 8.38
C PHE A 105 -2.53 6.76 9.28
N ARG A 106 -3.26 6.76 10.41
CA ARG A 106 -2.99 7.63 11.56
C ARG A 106 -2.84 9.10 11.22
N GLY A 107 -3.64 9.59 10.27
CA GLY A 107 -3.65 10.99 9.90
C GLY A 107 -2.42 11.47 9.10
N PHE A 108 -1.60 10.59 8.55
CA PHE A 108 -0.55 10.94 7.59
C PHE A 108 -1.12 10.95 6.17
N ASN A 109 -1.98 11.91 5.89
CA ASN A 109 -2.70 12.01 4.60
C ASN A 109 -2.73 13.40 3.99
N GLY A 110 -2.08 14.39 4.59
CA GLY A 110 -2.06 15.76 4.09
C GLY A 110 -1.68 15.85 2.62
N GLU A 111 -2.29 16.79 1.90
CA GLU A 111 -1.97 17.02 0.49
C GLU A 111 -0.52 17.51 0.38
N GLY A 112 0.25 16.84 -0.49
CA GLY A 112 1.69 17.09 -0.59
C GLY A 112 2.53 16.46 0.53
N GLU A 113 1.97 15.86 1.57
CA GLU A 113 2.77 15.07 2.52
C GLU A 113 3.51 13.94 1.80
N VAL A 114 4.73 13.67 2.24
CA VAL A 114 5.46 12.48 1.84
C VAL A 114 4.72 11.26 2.37
N ASN A 115 4.54 10.25 1.54
CA ASN A 115 3.81 9.06 1.96
C ASN A 115 4.50 8.38 3.14
N ALA A 116 3.73 8.13 4.19
CA ALA A 116 4.23 7.65 5.47
C ALA A 116 4.11 6.13 5.66
N VAL A 117 3.71 5.43 4.60
CA VAL A 117 3.49 3.97 4.61
C VAL A 117 4.52 3.30 3.72
N LYS A 118 5.29 2.37 4.28
CA LYS A 118 6.19 1.50 3.53
C LYS A 118 5.38 0.42 2.82
N LEU A 119 5.45 0.37 1.50
CA LEU A 119 4.90 -0.73 0.71
C LEU A 119 5.94 -1.81 0.51
N LEU A 120 5.54 -3.05 0.75
CA LEU A 120 6.30 -4.25 0.44
C LEU A 120 5.43 -5.18 -0.41
N ILE A 121 6.04 -5.85 -1.38
CA ILE A 121 5.43 -6.93 -2.15
C ILE A 121 6.36 -8.14 -2.02
N ASP A 122 5.90 -9.23 -1.41
CA ASP A 122 6.70 -10.38 -1.00
C ASP A 122 7.97 -10.01 -0.21
N GLY A 123 7.84 -8.96 0.62
CA GLY A 123 8.93 -8.40 1.41
C GLY A 123 9.91 -7.51 0.64
N ILE A 124 9.65 -7.21 -0.63
CA ILE A 124 10.48 -6.31 -1.45
C ILE A 124 9.97 -4.87 -1.33
N PRO A 125 10.83 -3.89 -0.96
CA PRO A 125 10.49 -2.47 -0.95
C PRO A 125 9.94 -2.00 -2.29
N SER A 126 8.76 -1.37 -2.28
CA SER A 126 7.98 -1.08 -3.50
C SER A 126 7.38 0.34 -3.50
N ASN A 127 7.95 1.27 -2.73
CA ASN A 127 7.67 2.69 -2.88
C ASN A 127 8.52 3.27 -4.02
N SER A 128 7.97 4.24 -4.78
CA SER A 128 8.75 5.06 -5.70
C SER A 128 9.62 6.09 -4.94
N ASN A 129 10.53 6.75 -5.63
CA ASN A 129 11.45 7.76 -5.07
C ASN A 129 10.72 8.87 -4.31
N ASP A 130 9.53 9.23 -4.72
CA ASP A 130 8.70 10.26 -4.07
C ASP A 130 7.85 9.71 -2.90
N GLY A 131 8.06 8.46 -2.51
CA GLY A 131 7.35 7.78 -1.41
C GLY A 131 5.98 7.23 -1.79
N ASN A 132 5.49 7.44 -3.01
CA ASN A 132 4.23 6.88 -3.46
C ASN A 132 4.30 5.35 -3.60
N MET A 133 3.15 4.70 -3.78
CA MET A 133 3.01 3.25 -3.82
C MET A 133 2.44 2.74 -5.16
N PRO A 134 3.01 3.13 -6.32
CA PRO A 134 2.44 2.74 -7.62
C PRO A 134 2.48 1.22 -7.85
N PHE A 135 3.47 0.53 -7.29
CA PHE A 135 3.62 -0.92 -7.44
C PHE A 135 2.46 -1.74 -6.86
N MET A 136 1.64 -1.14 -5.98
CA MET A 136 0.41 -1.78 -5.50
C MET A 136 -0.54 -2.14 -6.64
N ASP A 137 -0.58 -1.35 -7.70
CA ASP A 137 -1.46 -1.55 -8.85
C ASP A 137 -1.11 -2.81 -9.66
N MET A 138 0.10 -3.39 -9.48
CA MET A 138 0.49 -4.66 -10.10
C MET A 138 -0.28 -5.86 -9.56
N ILE A 139 -0.84 -5.75 -8.34
CA ILE A 139 -1.37 -6.86 -7.56
C ILE A 139 -2.88 -6.95 -7.73
N PHE A 140 -3.35 -8.15 -8.06
CA PHE A 140 -4.77 -8.48 -8.23
C PHE A 140 -5.21 -9.52 -7.19
N PRO A 141 -6.52 -9.59 -6.87
CA PRO A 141 -7.02 -10.46 -5.80
C PRO A 141 -6.65 -11.94 -5.90
N LEU A 142 -6.71 -12.56 -7.10
CA LEU A 142 -6.46 -14.01 -7.24
C LEU A 142 -5.00 -14.42 -6.99
N GLU A 143 -4.03 -13.50 -7.10
CA GLU A 143 -2.64 -13.86 -6.82
C GLU A 143 -2.25 -13.72 -5.33
N LEU A 144 -3.12 -13.09 -4.51
CA LEU A 144 -2.80 -12.83 -3.12
C LEU A 144 -2.95 -14.09 -2.25
N ASP A 145 -1.98 -14.24 -1.36
CA ASP A 145 -2.03 -15.16 -0.23
C ASP A 145 -2.52 -14.42 1.03
N SER A 146 -1.92 -13.26 1.31
CA SER A 146 -2.31 -12.43 2.44
C SER A 146 -1.84 -10.99 2.27
N ILE A 147 -2.41 -10.08 3.07
CA ILE A 147 -1.92 -8.73 3.27
C ILE A 147 -1.67 -8.52 4.76
N GLU A 148 -0.44 -8.17 5.13
CA GLU A 148 -0.10 -7.74 6.47
C GLU A 148 -0.10 -6.21 6.54
N VAL A 149 -0.79 -5.65 7.52
CA VAL A 149 -0.85 -4.21 7.81
C VAL A 149 -0.27 -3.97 9.19
N VAL A 150 0.91 -3.37 9.25
CA VAL A 150 1.59 -2.98 10.48
C VAL A 150 1.40 -1.49 10.70
N ARG A 151 0.85 -1.10 11.84
CA ARG A 151 0.65 0.31 12.18
C ARG A 151 1.58 0.76 13.30
N GLY A 152 2.00 2.03 13.21
CA GLY A 152 2.82 2.68 14.21
C GLY A 152 4.31 2.59 13.95
N THR A 153 5.07 2.90 15.00
CA THR A 153 6.51 3.18 14.91
C THR A 153 7.40 2.04 15.41
N SER A 154 6.81 0.88 15.77
CA SER A 154 7.54 -0.18 16.50
C SER A 154 8.34 -1.14 15.60
N ASP A 155 8.10 -1.20 14.30
CA ASP A 155 8.82 -2.10 13.39
C ASP A 155 10.23 -1.59 13.10
N ALA A 156 11.25 -2.36 13.48
CA ALA A 156 12.66 -2.01 13.27
C ALA A 156 13.23 -2.51 11.92
N ARG A 157 12.55 -3.41 11.24
CA ARG A 157 13.04 -4.04 10.01
C ARG A 157 13.13 -3.06 8.84
N TYR A 158 12.34 -1.97 8.88
CA TYR A 158 12.25 -1.01 7.79
C TYR A 158 12.48 0.42 8.27
N GLY A 159 13.24 1.21 7.50
CA GLY A 159 13.57 2.61 7.80
C GLY A 159 12.75 3.61 6.99
N LEU A 160 13.27 4.03 5.86
CA LEU A 160 12.65 5.05 5.00
C LEU A 160 11.21 4.67 4.60
N ASN A 161 10.29 5.66 4.65
CA ASN A 161 8.85 5.56 4.40
C ASN A 161 8.05 4.75 5.44
N ASN A 162 8.67 4.21 6.49
CA ASN A 162 8.00 3.46 7.55
C ASN A 162 7.64 4.37 8.74
N ILE A 163 6.93 5.46 8.50
CA ILE A 163 6.64 6.51 9.51
C ILE A 163 5.40 6.14 10.31
N ALA A 164 4.31 5.87 9.63
CA ALA A 164 3.04 5.45 10.22
C ALA A 164 2.90 3.92 10.31
N GLY A 165 3.77 3.20 9.62
CA GLY A 165 3.78 1.76 9.51
C GLY A 165 4.08 1.26 8.12
N ASN A 166 3.80 -0.02 7.89
CA ASN A 166 4.02 -0.66 6.59
C ASN A 166 2.89 -1.61 6.21
N VAL A 167 2.83 -1.92 4.93
CA VAL A 167 1.99 -2.99 4.39
C VAL A 167 2.87 -3.96 3.60
N ASN A 168 2.61 -5.25 3.75
CA ASN A 168 3.24 -6.29 2.96
C ASN A 168 2.18 -7.12 2.26
N MET A 169 2.17 -7.10 0.95
CA MET A 169 1.26 -7.87 0.12
C MET A 169 1.99 -9.17 -0.28
N PHE A 170 1.62 -10.27 0.37
CA PHE A 170 2.15 -11.59 0.04
C PHE A 170 1.34 -12.21 -1.08
N THR A 171 2.04 -12.70 -2.08
CA THR A 171 1.43 -13.42 -3.20
C THR A 171 1.72 -14.91 -3.07
N ARG A 172 0.86 -15.76 -3.62
CA ARG A 172 1.00 -17.22 -3.53
C ARG A 172 2.33 -17.70 -4.09
N THR A 173 3.03 -18.53 -3.33
CA THR A 173 4.34 -19.10 -3.68
C THR A 173 4.36 -20.63 -3.59
N GLY A 174 3.21 -21.28 -3.48
CA GLY A 174 3.02 -22.72 -3.38
C GLY A 174 1.61 -23.13 -3.78
N GLY A 175 1.29 -24.42 -3.60
CA GLY A 175 -0.01 -25.01 -3.88
C GLY A 175 -0.17 -25.52 -5.30
N ASP A 176 -1.01 -26.56 -5.46
CA ASP A 176 -1.42 -27.10 -6.76
C ASP A 176 -2.87 -26.68 -7.03
N TYR A 177 -3.07 -25.73 -7.91
CA TYR A 177 -4.38 -25.14 -8.19
C TYR A 177 -4.42 -24.51 -9.59
N THR A 178 -5.63 -24.39 -10.15
CA THR A 178 -5.90 -23.60 -11.35
C THR A 178 -7.15 -22.78 -11.11
N LYS A 179 -7.01 -21.45 -11.10
CA LYS A 179 -8.13 -20.53 -10.91
C LYS A 179 -8.28 -19.59 -12.09
N ALA A 180 -9.52 -19.34 -12.51
CA ALA A 180 -9.84 -18.35 -13.52
C ALA A 180 -11.00 -17.49 -13.02
N ARG A 181 -10.93 -16.19 -13.19
CA ARG A 181 -12.01 -15.26 -12.88
C ARG A 181 -12.29 -14.38 -14.09
N LEU A 182 -13.56 -14.35 -14.48
CA LEU A 182 -14.09 -13.45 -15.50
C LEU A 182 -15.11 -12.53 -14.84
N ARG A 183 -15.02 -11.24 -15.07
CA ARG A 183 -15.92 -10.24 -14.51
C ARG A 183 -16.36 -9.26 -15.59
N TYR A 184 -17.65 -8.89 -15.52
CA TYR A 184 -18.24 -7.87 -16.37
C TYR A 184 -19.20 -6.98 -15.54
N GLY A 185 -19.30 -5.70 -15.87
CA GLY A 185 -20.21 -4.83 -15.13
C GLY A 185 -20.29 -3.40 -15.65
N SER A 186 -20.78 -2.53 -14.78
CA SER A 186 -20.97 -1.11 -15.04
C SER A 186 -19.73 -0.47 -15.64
N TYR A 187 -19.94 0.58 -16.41
CA TYR A 187 -18.90 1.31 -17.14
C TYR A 187 -18.13 0.43 -18.12
N ASN A 188 -18.82 -0.58 -18.70
CA ASN A 188 -18.23 -1.56 -19.61
C ASN A 188 -16.96 -2.22 -19.04
N THR A 189 -16.91 -2.39 -17.72
CA THR A 189 -15.76 -3.00 -17.06
C THR A 189 -15.69 -4.48 -17.39
N GLN A 190 -14.55 -4.91 -17.90
CA GLN A 190 -14.22 -6.29 -18.24
C GLN A 190 -12.92 -6.65 -17.54
N GLU A 191 -12.91 -7.80 -16.88
CA GLU A 191 -11.72 -8.28 -16.17
C GLU A 191 -11.56 -9.78 -16.39
N THR A 192 -10.33 -10.19 -16.62
CA THR A 192 -9.91 -11.59 -16.66
C THR A 192 -8.71 -11.75 -15.76
N GLN A 193 -8.76 -12.71 -14.84
CA GLN A 193 -7.63 -13.13 -14.02
C GLN A 193 -7.45 -14.63 -14.17
N LEU A 194 -6.20 -15.09 -14.32
CA LEU A 194 -5.81 -16.49 -14.37
C LEU A 194 -4.66 -16.71 -13.38
N ALA A 195 -4.79 -17.72 -12.54
CA ALA A 195 -3.76 -18.10 -11.57
C ALA A 195 -3.55 -19.62 -11.63
N LYS A 196 -2.29 -20.04 -11.69
CA LYS A 196 -1.89 -21.45 -11.71
C LYS A 196 -0.76 -21.68 -10.73
N GLY A 197 -0.97 -22.57 -9.77
CA GLY A 197 0.07 -23.16 -8.94
C GLY A 197 0.41 -24.56 -9.46
N ILE A 198 1.67 -24.94 -9.33
CA ILE A 198 2.18 -26.27 -9.63
C ILE A 198 3.13 -26.62 -8.51
N GLU A 199 2.86 -27.72 -7.81
CA GLU A 199 3.68 -28.22 -6.72
C GLU A 199 4.30 -29.56 -7.09
N GLY A 200 5.62 -29.59 -7.15
CA GLY A 200 6.41 -30.81 -7.35
C GLY A 200 7.21 -31.15 -6.11
N SER A 201 8.00 -32.22 -6.16
CA SER A 201 8.80 -32.67 -5.00
C SER A 201 9.76 -31.59 -4.47
N ASN A 202 10.45 -30.90 -5.36
CA ASN A 202 11.48 -29.91 -5.01
C ASN A 202 11.18 -28.51 -5.57
N TRP A 203 10.22 -28.40 -6.49
CA TRP A 203 9.88 -27.16 -7.16
C TRP A 203 8.44 -26.77 -6.93
N THR A 204 8.22 -25.55 -6.49
CA THR A 204 6.91 -24.89 -6.52
C THR A 204 6.94 -23.76 -7.54
N GLN A 205 5.87 -23.67 -8.34
CA GLN A 205 5.76 -22.68 -9.39
C GLN A 205 4.39 -22.00 -9.32
N ASN A 206 4.35 -20.70 -9.51
CA ASN A 206 3.11 -19.95 -9.57
C ASN A 206 3.13 -18.99 -10.75
N TYR A 207 2.07 -18.95 -11.49
CA TYR A 207 1.88 -18.09 -12.65
C TYR A 207 0.59 -17.30 -12.49
N PHE A 208 0.67 -16.03 -12.80
CA PHE A 208 -0.49 -15.14 -12.73
C PHE A 208 -0.57 -14.26 -13.96
N PHE A 209 -1.80 -14.06 -14.44
CA PHE A 209 -2.15 -13.16 -15.53
C PHE A 209 -3.41 -12.38 -15.17
N ALA A 210 -3.44 -11.08 -15.44
CA ALA A 210 -4.65 -10.28 -15.36
C ALA A 210 -4.72 -9.26 -16.51
N TYR A 211 -5.94 -9.05 -16.98
CA TYR A 211 -6.28 -7.95 -17.87
C TYR A 211 -7.60 -7.33 -17.42
N GLN A 212 -7.63 -6.01 -17.29
CA GLN A 212 -8.83 -5.25 -16.97
C GLN A 212 -8.97 -4.08 -17.93
N LYS A 213 -10.20 -3.88 -18.41
CA LYS A 213 -10.57 -2.70 -19.21
C LYS A 213 -11.85 -2.10 -18.65
N THR A 214 -11.94 -0.76 -18.65
CA THR A 214 -13.13 -0.02 -18.23
C THR A 214 -13.26 1.28 -19.00
N ASP A 215 -14.50 1.74 -19.23
CA ASP A 215 -14.76 3.08 -19.77
C ASP A 215 -14.75 4.14 -18.63
N GLY A 216 -14.85 3.70 -17.34
CA GLY A 216 -14.93 4.56 -16.18
C GLY A 216 -16.30 5.21 -15.99
N PHE A 217 -16.55 5.76 -14.81
CA PHE A 217 -17.79 6.49 -14.48
C PHE A 217 -17.85 7.86 -15.18
N ARG A 218 -16.70 8.53 -15.23
CA ARG A 218 -16.61 9.87 -15.81
C ARG A 218 -16.31 9.79 -17.30
N ASP A 219 -16.76 10.79 -18.04
CA ASP A 219 -16.30 11.01 -19.40
C ASP A 219 -14.76 11.11 -19.39
N HIS A 220 -14.10 10.59 -20.42
CA HIS A 220 -12.65 10.58 -20.53
C HIS A 220 -11.94 9.91 -19.33
N ALA A 221 -12.46 8.74 -18.91
CA ALA A 221 -11.90 7.94 -17.80
C ALA A 221 -11.57 6.51 -18.18
N GLN A 222 -11.45 6.20 -19.48
CA GLN A 222 -11.10 4.86 -19.96
C GLN A 222 -9.74 4.42 -19.44
N ALA A 223 -9.64 3.17 -19.00
CA ALA A 223 -8.39 2.60 -18.52
C ALA A 223 -8.26 1.13 -18.94
N ASP A 224 -7.04 0.77 -19.34
CA ASP A 224 -6.61 -0.60 -19.60
C ASP A 224 -5.48 -0.94 -18.63
N LYS A 225 -5.53 -2.15 -18.01
CA LYS A 225 -4.49 -2.65 -17.10
C LYS A 225 -4.11 -4.06 -17.50
N PHE A 226 -2.84 -4.34 -17.47
CA PHE A 226 -2.26 -5.65 -17.71
C PHE A 226 -1.28 -6.01 -16.62
N SER A 227 -1.34 -7.23 -16.08
CA SER A 227 -0.38 -7.76 -15.11
C SER A 227 0.00 -9.19 -15.46
N LEU A 228 1.28 -9.51 -15.29
CA LEU A 228 1.84 -10.83 -15.49
C LEU A 228 2.88 -11.10 -14.40
N SER A 229 2.81 -12.27 -13.76
CA SER A 229 3.87 -12.70 -12.84
C SER A 229 4.19 -14.18 -12.96
N GLY A 230 5.45 -14.54 -12.67
CA GLY A 230 5.94 -15.90 -12.55
C GLY A 230 6.82 -16.01 -11.32
N LYS A 231 6.72 -17.16 -10.63
CA LYS A 231 7.45 -17.44 -9.40
C LYS A 231 7.90 -18.89 -9.41
N TRP A 232 9.15 -19.10 -9.04
CA TRP A 232 9.81 -20.41 -9.05
C TRP A 232 10.61 -20.55 -7.77
N PHE A 233 10.25 -21.53 -6.95
CA PHE A 233 10.93 -21.83 -5.71
C PHE A 233 11.47 -23.25 -5.74
N TYR A 234 12.70 -23.42 -5.33
CA TYR A 234 13.36 -24.70 -5.17
C TYR A 234 13.64 -24.96 -3.70
N THR A 235 13.21 -26.11 -3.19
CA THR A 235 13.49 -26.64 -1.86
C THR A 235 14.09 -28.02 -2.02
N PRO A 236 15.33 -28.31 -1.55
CA PRO A 236 15.91 -29.65 -1.62
C PRO A 236 15.22 -30.63 -0.67
N ASP A 237 15.47 -31.92 -0.86
CA ASP A 237 14.84 -32.99 -0.07
C ASP A 237 15.14 -32.92 1.44
N ASP A 238 16.20 -32.25 1.85
CA ASP A 238 16.59 -32.05 3.25
C ASP A 238 16.05 -30.75 3.87
N ASP A 239 15.22 -29.99 3.13
CA ASP A 239 14.55 -28.73 3.50
C ASP A 239 15.48 -27.66 4.09
N ARG A 240 16.80 -27.77 3.92
CA ARG A 240 17.77 -26.86 4.55
C ARG A 240 17.73 -25.44 3.99
N TYR A 241 17.30 -25.27 2.74
CA TYR A 241 17.14 -23.94 2.18
C TYR A 241 15.98 -23.91 1.18
N ARG A 242 15.47 -22.74 0.98
CA ARG A 242 14.50 -22.42 -0.08
C ARG A 242 15.03 -21.27 -0.91
N LEU A 243 15.23 -21.51 -2.21
CA LEU A 243 15.70 -20.51 -3.17
C LEU A 243 14.56 -20.15 -4.12
N GLY A 244 14.23 -18.86 -4.22
CA GLY A 244 13.12 -18.37 -5.03
C GLY A 244 13.53 -17.30 -6.03
N LEU A 245 12.85 -17.30 -7.17
CA LEU A 245 12.88 -16.25 -8.18
C LEU A 245 11.45 -15.76 -8.41
N ILE A 246 11.24 -14.45 -8.35
CA ILE A 246 9.95 -13.82 -8.67
C ILE A 246 10.17 -12.77 -9.74
N ALA A 247 9.35 -12.81 -10.80
CA ALA A 247 9.34 -11.82 -11.87
C ALA A 247 7.92 -11.30 -12.09
N ARG A 248 7.76 -9.96 -12.17
CA ARG A 248 6.48 -9.27 -12.42
C ARG A 248 6.61 -8.21 -13.49
N HIS A 249 5.56 -8.08 -14.26
CA HIS A 249 5.38 -7.02 -15.23
C HIS A 249 3.97 -6.43 -15.12
N TYR A 250 3.88 -5.11 -15.20
CA TYR A 250 2.61 -4.39 -15.21
C TYR A 250 2.65 -3.24 -16.22
N GLU A 251 1.54 -3.06 -16.93
CA GLU A 251 1.35 -1.95 -17.85
C GLU A 251 -0.07 -1.42 -17.75
N THR A 252 -0.22 -0.09 -17.78
CA THR A 252 -1.52 0.57 -17.83
C THR A 252 -1.48 1.79 -18.72
N GLU A 253 -2.57 2.01 -19.44
CA GLU A 253 -2.89 3.28 -20.10
C GLU A 253 -4.25 3.75 -19.59
N ALA A 254 -4.34 5.01 -19.16
CA ALA A 254 -5.58 5.56 -18.65
C ALA A 254 -5.77 7.02 -19.09
N GLN A 255 -6.99 7.37 -19.49
CA GLN A 255 -7.42 8.73 -19.66
C GLN A 255 -7.60 9.41 -18.31
N GLU A 256 -7.42 10.73 -18.24
CA GLU A 256 -7.57 11.51 -17.00
C GLU A 256 -8.72 12.49 -17.16
N PRO A 257 -9.81 12.32 -16.40
CA PRO A 257 -10.99 13.15 -16.53
C PRO A 257 -10.80 14.58 -15.98
N GLY A 258 -9.69 14.82 -15.26
CA GLY A 258 -9.41 16.11 -14.64
C GLY A 258 -10.34 16.47 -13.48
N TYR A 259 -10.16 17.66 -12.94
CA TYR A 259 -10.94 18.17 -11.81
C TYR A 259 -12.07 19.10 -12.26
N LEU A 260 -13.12 19.16 -11.44
CA LEU A 260 -14.30 19.97 -11.67
C LEU A 260 -14.38 21.12 -10.67
N SER A 261 -15.14 22.17 -11.00
CA SER A 261 -15.62 23.13 -10.02
C SER A 261 -16.63 22.45 -9.08
N GLU A 262 -16.87 23.00 -7.90
CA GLU A 262 -17.89 22.48 -6.96
C GLU A 262 -19.27 22.38 -7.61
N GLN A 263 -19.66 23.38 -8.36
CA GLN A 263 -20.94 23.41 -9.07
C GLN A 263 -21.05 22.27 -10.08
N ASP A 264 -20.04 22.09 -10.95
CA ASP A 264 -20.04 21.05 -11.97
C ASP A 264 -19.98 19.65 -11.33
N ALA A 265 -19.20 19.47 -10.29
CA ALA A 265 -19.05 18.21 -9.59
C ALA A 265 -20.36 17.72 -8.97
N HIS A 266 -21.18 18.61 -8.42
CA HIS A 266 -22.47 18.26 -7.83
C HIS A 266 -23.60 18.09 -8.87
N HIS A 267 -23.62 18.87 -9.94
CA HIS A 267 -24.71 18.81 -10.92
C HIS A 267 -24.42 17.85 -12.07
N HIS A 268 -23.15 17.69 -12.43
CA HIS A 268 -22.69 16.88 -13.57
C HIS A 268 -21.47 16.02 -13.19
N PRO A 269 -21.56 15.13 -12.18
CA PRO A 269 -20.39 14.43 -11.61
C PRO A 269 -19.65 13.54 -12.61
N SER A 270 -20.30 13.11 -13.69
CA SER A 270 -19.65 12.30 -14.75
C SER A 270 -18.92 13.13 -15.81
N MET A 271 -19.08 14.45 -15.85
CA MET A 271 -18.51 15.26 -16.92
C MET A 271 -16.97 15.38 -16.83
N THR A 272 -16.36 15.66 -17.95
CA THR A 272 -14.97 16.08 -18.09
C THR A 272 -14.91 17.43 -18.79
N ASN A 273 -14.04 18.31 -18.34
CA ASN A 273 -13.88 19.61 -18.98
C ASN A 273 -13.22 19.45 -20.37
N PRO A 274 -13.62 20.27 -21.37
CA PRO A 274 -13.03 20.19 -22.71
C PRO A 274 -11.51 20.36 -22.74
N TYR A 275 -10.92 21.12 -21.81
CA TYR A 275 -9.47 21.29 -21.73
C TYR A 275 -8.73 20.05 -21.21
N ASN A 276 -9.43 19.09 -20.61
CA ASN A 276 -8.85 17.80 -20.20
C ASN A 276 -8.98 16.69 -21.27
N ALA A 277 -9.60 16.98 -22.42
CA ALA A 277 -9.90 15.97 -23.45
C ALA A 277 -8.66 15.25 -24.03
N SER A 278 -7.47 15.81 -23.84
CA SER A 278 -6.21 15.17 -24.25
C SER A 278 -5.37 14.63 -23.09
N ASP A 279 -5.85 14.77 -21.85
CA ASP A 279 -5.13 14.31 -20.65
C ASP A 279 -5.14 12.78 -20.56
N LYS A 280 -3.99 12.20 -20.23
CA LYS A 280 -3.85 10.75 -20.05
C LYS A 280 -2.56 10.40 -19.32
N GLY A 281 -2.49 9.17 -18.84
CA GLY A 281 -1.27 8.59 -18.28
C GLY A 281 -0.95 7.22 -18.87
N THR A 282 0.32 6.88 -18.88
CA THR A 282 0.83 5.55 -19.17
C THR A 282 1.84 5.16 -18.11
N ARG A 283 1.77 3.93 -17.63
CA ARG A 283 2.70 3.42 -16.61
C ARG A 283 3.14 2.03 -16.96
N ARG A 284 4.43 1.77 -16.80
CA ARG A 284 5.03 0.44 -16.94
C ARG A 284 5.93 0.17 -15.75
N MET A 285 5.77 -1.00 -15.14
CA MET A 285 6.54 -1.39 -13.97
C MET A 285 7.03 -2.82 -14.13
N ASN A 286 8.25 -3.09 -13.67
CA ASN A 286 8.78 -4.44 -13.56
C ASN A 286 9.39 -4.63 -12.18
N GLN A 287 9.29 -5.83 -11.65
CA GLN A 287 9.94 -6.25 -10.43
C GLN A 287 10.55 -7.64 -10.63
N LEU A 288 11.83 -7.75 -10.35
CA LEU A 288 12.57 -9.02 -10.33
C LEU A 288 13.20 -9.17 -8.96
N SER A 289 13.03 -10.33 -8.32
CA SER A 289 13.66 -10.58 -7.03
C SER A 289 14.10 -12.03 -6.85
N VAL A 290 15.19 -12.21 -6.12
CA VAL A 290 15.71 -13.51 -5.68
C VAL A 290 15.58 -13.58 -4.17
N HIS A 291 15.08 -14.69 -3.66
CA HIS A 291 14.81 -14.95 -2.26
C HIS A 291 15.59 -16.18 -1.82
N LEU A 292 16.24 -16.12 -0.68
CA LEU A 292 16.92 -17.24 -0.05
C LEU A 292 16.54 -17.27 1.43
N ASP A 293 15.99 -18.39 1.86
CA ASP A 293 15.78 -18.71 3.27
C ASP A 293 16.55 -20.01 3.56
N THR A 294 17.35 -20.05 4.62
CA THR A 294 18.16 -21.22 4.95
C THR A 294 18.35 -21.39 6.46
N GLU A 295 18.36 -22.64 6.90
CA GLU A 295 18.75 -23.04 8.24
C GLU A 295 20.25 -23.36 8.25
N LEU A 296 21.03 -22.50 8.92
CA LEU A 296 22.47 -22.72 9.09
C LEU A 296 22.76 -23.74 10.20
N SER A 297 21.87 -23.81 11.20
CA SER A 297 21.86 -24.80 12.27
C SER A 297 20.46 -24.90 12.89
N GLU A 298 20.24 -25.80 13.82
CA GLU A 298 18.96 -25.94 14.57
C GLU A 298 18.52 -24.68 15.28
N THR A 299 19.45 -23.74 15.57
CA THR A 299 19.17 -22.50 16.27
C THR A 299 19.43 -21.25 15.46
N LEU A 300 20.00 -21.36 14.26
CA LEU A 300 20.41 -20.22 13.45
C LEU A 300 19.83 -20.29 12.03
N ALA A 301 19.01 -19.32 11.68
CA ALA A 301 18.44 -19.17 10.35
C ALA A 301 18.96 -17.89 9.68
N TRP A 302 19.12 -17.93 8.35
CA TRP A 302 19.51 -16.81 7.52
C TRP A 302 18.50 -16.59 6.40
N SER A 303 18.07 -15.33 6.22
CA SER A 303 17.24 -14.91 5.10
C SER A 303 17.92 -13.81 4.32
N ALA A 304 17.84 -13.86 2.99
CA ALA A 304 18.36 -12.83 2.11
C ALA A 304 17.45 -12.63 0.91
N LYS A 305 17.30 -11.38 0.49
CA LYS A 305 16.55 -11.00 -0.71
C LYS A 305 17.37 -9.97 -1.49
N THR A 306 17.35 -10.08 -2.81
CA THR A 306 17.86 -9.04 -3.69
C THR A 306 16.83 -8.75 -4.77
N TYR A 307 16.79 -7.51 -5.27
CA TYR A 307 15.75 -7.10 -6.20
C TYR A 307 16.17 -5.99 -7.16
N LEU A 308 15.43 -5.92 -8.25
CA LEU A 308 15.45 -4.86 -9.25
C LEU A 308 14.02 -4.45 -9.56
N ASN A 309 13.69 -3.18 -9.32
CA ASN A 309 12.42 -2.58 -9.73
C ASN A 309 12.67 -1.54 -10.81
N THR A 310 11.79 -1.46 -11.81
CA THR A 310 11.75 -0.34 -12.76
C THR A 310 10.37 0.28 -12.77
N PHE A 311 10.33 1.60 -12.86
CA PHE A 311 9.11 2.39 -12.92
C PHE A 311 9.25 3.43 -14.03
N ASP A 312 8.35 3.38 -15.03
CA ASP A 312 8.27 4.31 -16.16
C ASP A 312 6.85 4.90 -16.12
N ASP A 313 6.74 6.19 -15.81
CA ASP A 313 5.46 6.90 -15.65
C ASP A 313 5.46 8.15 -16.52
N ARG A 314 4.51 8.22 -17.42
CA ARG A 314 4.31 9.38 -18.27
C ARG A 314 2.87 9.85 -18.17
N ARG A 315 2.69 11.12 -17.83
CA ARG A 315 1.39 11.68 -17.57
C ARG A 315 1.25 13.07 -18.20
N TRP A 316 0.14 13.30 -18.93
CA TRP A 316 -0.29 14.60 -19.41
C TRP A 316 -1.51 15.04 -18.61
N THR A 317 -1.42 16.22 -17.99
CA THR A 317 -2.49 16.71 -17.11
C THR A 317 -2.61 18.23 -17.15
N GLN A 318 -3.84 18.72 -17.17
CA GLN A 318 -4.19 20.13 -17.01
C GLN A 318 -5.11 20.27 -15.80
N TYR A 319 -4.63 20.89 -14.73
CA TYR A 319 -5.38 21.00 -13.47
C TYR A 319 -6.54 21.98 -13.52
N TRP A 320 -6.39 23.05 -14.29
CA TRP A 320 -7.40 24.10 -14.40
C TRP A 320 -7.33 24.76 -15.78
N ARG A 321 -8.45 25.41 -16.19
CA ARG A 321 -8.58 26.02 -17.53
C ARG A 321 -7.50 27.04 -17.91
N THR A 322 -6.95 27.77 -16.92
CA THR A 322 -5.90 28.78 -17.13
C THR A 322 -4.49 28.23 -16.94
N SER A 323 -4.35 27.05 -16.38
CA SER A 323 -3.06 26.37 -16.25
C SER A 323 -2.67 25.71 -17.57
N PRO A 324 -1.40 25.74 -17.96
CA PRO A 324 -0.96 24.96 -19.13
C PRO A 324 -1.05 23.47 -18.86
N GLN A 325 -1.35 22.70 -19.89
CA GLN A 325 -1.16 21.24 -19.81
C GLN A 325 0.33 20.94 -19.62
N GLN A 326 0.62 19.98 -18.76
CA GLN A 326 1.97 19.52 -18.43
C GLN A 326 2.13 18.05 -18.80
N GLU A 327 3.22 17.71 -19.43
CA GLU A 327 3.73 16.34 -19.48
C GLU A 327 4.72 16.15 -18.33
N ARG A 328 4.53 15.08 -17.57
CA ARG A 328 5.47 14.59 -16.56
C ARG A 328 5.98 13.25 -17.06
N ASP A 329 7.28 13.12 -17.20
CA ASP A 329 7.95 11.90 -17.67
C ASP A 329 8.98 11.53 -16.60
N ALA A 330 8.75 10.41 -15.91
CA ALA A 330 9.61 9.92 -14.85
C ALA A 330 10.04 8.48 -15.15
N TYR A 331 11.32 8.21 -15.01
CA TYR A 331 11.87 6.88 -15.10
C TYR A 331 12.71 6.60 -13.86
N GLU A 332 12.47 5.47 -13.21
CA GLU A 332 13.16 5.08 -12.01
C GLU A 332 13.66 3.64 -12.10
N THR A 333 14.89 3.42 -11.63
CA THR A 333 15.44 2.10 -11.38
C THR A 333 15.84 2.01 -9.92
N GLN A 334 15.35 0.98 -9.24
CA GLN A 334 15.71 0.66 -7.86
C GLN A 334 16.29 -0.73 -7.82
N TYR A 335 17.43 -0.87 -7.15
CA TYR A 335 17.97 -2.19 -6.80
C TYR A 335 18.44 -2.19 -5.37
N GLY A 336 18.37 -3.35 -4.76
CA GLY A 336 18.75 -3.46 -3.36
C GLY A 336 18.84 -4.89 -2.88
N ALA A 337 19.24 -4.98 -1.62
CA ALA A 337 19.33 -6.23 -0.90
C ALA A 337 18.86 -6.03 0.54
N LEU A 338 18.23 -7.06 1.08
CA LEU A 338 17.86 -7.18 2.49
C LEU A 338 18.40 -8.52 3.00
N THR A 339 18.92 -8.53 4.22
CA THR A 339 19.37 -9.77 4.85
C THR A 339 19.11 -9.74 6.36
N SER A 340 18.81 -10.88 6.94
CA SER A 340 18.67 -11.05 8.39
C SER A 340 19.18 -12.42 8.86
N LEU A 341 19.74 -12.43 10.06
CA LEU A 341 20.12 -13.61 10.81
C LEU A 341 19.26 -13.69 12.07
N THR A 342 18.62 -14.82 12.29
CA THR A 342 17.80 -15.09 13.47
C THR A 342 18.41 -16.22 14.26
N TRP A 343 18.72 -15.97 15.53
CA TRP A 343 19.30 -16.91 16.47
C TRP A 343 18.32 -17.20 17.61
N ARG A 344 17.99 -18.48 17.81
CA ARG A 344 17.07 -18.97 18.84
C ARG A 344 17.79 -19.99 19.74
N PRO A 345 18.65 -19.52 20.67
CA PRO A 345 19.30 -20.41 21.64
C PRO A 345 18.31 -20.89 22.70
N ASP A 346 18.56 -22.08 23.23
CA ASP A 346 17.92 -22.49 24.48
C ASP A 346 18.60 -21.75 25.65
N VAL A 347 17.83 -20.92 26.36
CA VAL A 347 18.29 -20.13 27.50
C VAL A 347 17.52 -20.56 28.74
N SER A 348 18.14 -21.39 29.55
CA SER A 348 17.51 -22.15 30.66
C SER A 348 16.74 -21.34 31.72
N TRP A 349 16.98 -20.02 31.80
CA TRP A 349 16.29 -19.09 32.74
C TRP A 349 15.22 -18.21 32.06
N LEU A 350 15.02 -18.34 30.76
CA LEU A 350 13.94 -17.70 30.00
C LEU A 350 12.96 -18.78 29.50
N TYR A 351 11.71 -18.39 29.35
CA TYR A 351 10.71 -19.22 28.71
C TYR A 351 10.99 -19.37 27.21
N ASP A 352 11.40 -18.25 26.57
CA ASP A 352 11.79 -18.23 25.16
C ASP A 352 12.68 -17.02 24.87
N PHE A 353 13.60 -17.16 23.92
CA PHE A 353 14.49 -16.10 23.49
C PHE A 353 14.81 -16.23 22.01
N ALA A 354 14.68 -15.12 21.28
CA ALA A 354 15.20 -15.00 19.93
C ALA A 354 15.89 -13.67 19.71
N LEU A 355 16.98 -13.67 18.96
CA LEU A 355 17.70 -12.47 18.54
C LEU A 355 17.75 -12.43 17.02
N GLU A 356 17.35 -11.31 16.44
CA GLU A 356 17.43 -11.06 15.00
C GLU A 356 18.23 -9.81 14.72
N GLY A 357 19.21 -9.91 13.84
CA GLY A 357 19.95 -8.79 13.29
C GLY A 357 19.86 -8.78 11.78
N GLY A 358 19.63 -7.61 11.21
CA GLY A 358 19.51 -7.49 9.76
C GLY A 358 20.07 -6.18 9.22
N SER A 359 20.25 -6.16 7.91
CA SER A 359 20.67 -4.99 7.17
C SER A 359 19.97 -4.91 5.83
N ASP A 360 19.81 -3.70 5.34
CA ASP A 360 19.26 -3.42 4.03
C ASP A 360 20.04 -2.33 3.31
N PHE A 361 20.04 -2.44 2.00
CA PHE A 361 20.61 -1.47 1.09
C PHE A 361 19.64 -1.27 -0.07
N GLN A 362 19.41 -0.01 -0.44
CA GLN A 362 18.65 0.33 -1.63
C GLN A 362 19.34 1.49 -2.36
N GLN A 363 19.47 1.36 -3.65
CA GLN A 363 19.89 2.43 -4.54
C GLN A 363 18.74 2.76 -5.51
N GLN A 364 18.40 4.04 -5.58
CA GLN A 364 17.37 4.57 -6.48
C GLN A 364 18.02 5.55 -7.44
N ARG A 365 17.79 5.36 -8.74
CA ARG A 365 18.17 6.27 -9.81
C ARG A 365 16.92 6.72 -10.51
N ASN A 366 16.66 8.01 -10.49
CA ASN A 366 15.45 8.59 -11.01
C ASN A 366 15.76 9.73 -12.00
N THR A 367 15.08 9.73 -13.13
CA THR A 367 15.02 10.87 -14.05
C THR A 367 13.62 11.47 -14.00
N SER A 368 13.53 12.79 -13.88
CA SER A 368 12.26 13.51 -13.82
C SER A 368 12.28 14.65 -14.83
N GLU A 369 11.57 14.47 -15.92
CA GLU A 369 11.41 15.49 -16.95
C GLU A 369 10.00 16.10 -16.88
N ARG A 370 9.88 17.39 -17.17
CA ARG A 370 8.58 18.04 -17.27
C ARG A 370 8.57 18.98 -18.47
N TYR A 371 7.46 18.95 -19.20
CA TYR A 371 7.25 19.80 -20.36
C TYR A 371 5.93 20.54 -20.24
N ARG A 372 5.90 21.78 -20.69
CA ARG A 372 4.66 22.44 -21.04
C ARG A 372 4.19 21.87 -22.37
N THR A 373 2.92 21.50 -22.46
CA THR A 373 2.35 20.87 -23.66
C THR A 373 1.04 21.56 -24.06
N ARG A 374 0.60 21.28 -25.29
CA ARG A 374 -0.74 21.55 -25.78
C ARG A 374 -1.16 20.33 -26.60
N ASP A 375 -2.30 19.76 -26.27
CA ASP A 375 -2.78 18.52 -26.88
C ASP A 375 -1.69 17.44 -26.94
N ARG A 376 -0.90 17.32 -25.85
CA ARG A 376 0.27 16.44 -25.67
C ARG A 376 1.48 16.76 -26.54
N ALA A 377 1.44 17.77 -27.39
CA ALA A 377 2.62 18.24 -28.10
C ALA A 377 3.51 19.08 -27.19
N ARG A 378 4.78 18.71 -27.05
CA ARG A 378 5.77 19.42 -26.23
C ARG A 378 6.07 20.80 -26.82
N LEU A 379 5.94 21.86 -26.00
CA LEU A 379 6.22 23.24 -26.35
C LEU A 379 7.54 23.72 -25.75
N ALA A 380 7.76 23.44 -24.46
CA ALA A 380 8.96 23.83 -23.74
C ALA A 380 9.24 22.85 -22.60
N GLN A 381 10.51 22.52 -22.40
CA GLN A 381 10.94 21.78 -21.22
C GLN A 381 11.00 22.73 -20.02
N THR A 382 10.46 22.31 -18.89
CA THR A 382 10.41 23.09 -17.64
C THR A 382 11.16 22.43 -16.50
N ARG A 383 11.50 21.14 -16.67
CA ARG A 383 12.31 20.34 -15.73
C ARG A 383 13.07 19.28 -16.47
N ASP A 384 14.34 19.08 -16.07
CA ASP A 384 15.18 17.96 -16.44
C ASP A 384 16.11 17.69 -15.26
N GLN A 385 15.82 16.62 -14.50
CA GLN A 385 16.46 16.34 -13.22
C GLN A 385 16.85 14.86 -13.13
N GLN A 386 18.04 14.59 -12.61
CA GLN A 386 18.50 13.26 -12.28
C GLN A 386 18.78 13.18 -10.79
N PHE A 387 18.33 12.11 -10.15
CA PHE A 387 18.50 11.85 -8.73
C PHE A 387 19.18 10.50 -8.52
N ASP A 388 20.23 10.50 -7.73
CA ASP A 388 20.79 9.32 -7.09
C ASP A 388 20.44 9.38 -5.61
N PHE A 389 19.82 8.33 -5.08
CA PHE A 389 19.39 8.27 -3.69
C PHE A 389 19.66 6.86 -3.14
N ASP A 390 20.62 6.77 -2.22
CA ASP A 390 21.08 5.53 -1.62
C ASP A 390 20.70 5.49 -0.14
N THR A 391 20.11 4.39 0.31
CA THR A 391 19.81 4.13 1.72
C THR A 391 20.52 2.90 2.20
N TYR A 392 21.08 2.99 3.41
CA TYR A 392 21.75 1.91 4.12
C TYR A 392 21.11 1.80 5.50
N GLY A 393 20.57 0.64 5.83
CA GLY A 393 19.95 0.38 7.10
C GLY A 393 20.55 -0.84 7.81
N ALA A 394 20.57 -0.82 9.13
CA ALA A 394 20.87 -1.98 9.94
C ALA A 394 20.02 -1.96 11.22
N TYR A 395 19.59 -3.11 11.67
CA TYR A 395 18.79 -3.27 12.88
C TYR A 395 19.21 -4.47 13.70
N LEU A 396 18.88 -4.40 14.98
CA LEU A 396 18.95 -5.49 15.93
C LEU A 396 17.66 -5.49 16.75
N GLN A 397 17.02 -6.64 16.90
CA GLN A 397 15.85 -6.81 17.76
C GLN A 397 15.93 -8.15 18.50
N ALA A 398 15.36 -8.20 19.70
CA ALA A 398 15.24 -9.42 20.47
C ALA A 398 13.78 -9.67 20.87
N GLU A 399 13.36 -10.92 20.82
CA GLU A 399 12.15 -11.40 21.49
C GLU A 399 12.56 -12.08 22.77
N ILE A 400 12.16 -11.53 23.91
CA ILE A 400 12.53 -12.01 25.25
C ILE A 400 11.24 -12.39 25.98
N LYS A 401 11.08 -13.65 26.33
CA LYS A 401 9.99 -14.14 27.18
C LYS A 401 10.57 -14.62 28.51
N PRO A 402 10.58 -13.77 29.56
CA PRO A 402 11.00 -14.21 30.89
C PRO A 402 10.11 -15.34 31.44
N PHE A 403 8.83 -15.30 31.11
CA PHE A 403 7.81 -16.31 31.38
C PHE A 403 6.74 -16.28 30.28
N GLU A 404 5.93 -17.31 30.19
CA GLU A 404 4.97 -17.53 29.09
C GLU A 404 4.08 -16.31 28.80
N SER A 405 3.59 -15.63 29.84
CA SER A 405 2.63 -14.52 29.72
C SER A 405 3.28 -13.17 29.44
N LEU A 406 4.60 -13.01 29.46
CA LEU A 406 5.27 -11.73 29.24
C LEU A 406 6.26 -11.82 28.09
N LYS A 407 6.11 -10.96 27.10
CA LYS A 407 7.01 -10.78 25.97
C LYS A 407 7.52 -9.34 25.92
N ILE A 408 8.83 -9.14 25.83
CA ILE A 408 9.51 -7.85 25.72
C ILE A 408 10.35 -7.87 24.44
N ILE A 409 10.20 -6.83 23.62
CA ILE A 409 10.87 -6.74 22.32
C ILE A 409 11.59 -5.39 22.23
N PRO A 410 12.83 -5.30 22.74
CA PRO A 410 13.69 -4.16 22.45
C PRO A 410 14.23 -4.26 21.04
N ALA A 411 14.29 -3.11 20.35
CA ALA A 411 14.85 -3.04 19.01
C ALA A 411 15.58 -1.70 18.80
N TYR A 412 16.56 -1.73 17.91
CA TYR A 412 17.32 -0.54 17.53
C TYR A 412 17.67 -0.61 16.04
N ARG A 413 17.38 0.48 15.34
CA ARG A 413 17.74 0.64 13.93
C ARG A 413 18.57 1.88 13.69
N VAL A 414 19.47 1.80 12.74
CA VAL A 414 20.25 2.93 12.23
C VAL A 414 20.13 3.01 10.72
N ASP A 415 20.00 4.22 10.20
CA ASP A 415 19.98 4.49 8.76
C ASP A 415 20.99 5.57 8.39
N LYS A 416 21.59 5.44 7.21
CA LYS A 416 22.41 6.45 6.55
C LYS A 416 21.91 6.64 5.12
N ILE A 417 21.80 7.90 4.72
CA ILE A 417 21.35 8.29 3.37
C ILE A 417 22.51 8.96 2.67
N ARG A 418 22.69 8.69 1.37
CA ARG A 418 23.63 9.32 0.46
C ARG A 418 22.95 9.59 -0.86
N GLY A 419 23.55 10.46 -1.68
CA GLY A 419 23.03 10.72 -3.01
C GLY A 419 23.59 11.99 -3.63
N SER A 420 23.19 12.21 -4.87
CA SER A 420 23.51 13.39 -5.66
C SER A 420 22.33 13.75 -6.54
N PHE A 421 22.26 15.00 -6.93
CA PHE A 421 21.24 15.55 -7.80
C PHE A 421 21.90 16.38 -8.90
N THR A 422 21.50 16.15 -10.14
CA THR A 422 21.92 16.95 -11.30
C THR A 422 20.70 17.65 -11.89
N ASN A 423 20.77 18.95 -12.03
CA ASN A 423 19.80 19.72 -12.82
C ASN A 423 20.34 19.84 -14.26
N GLU A 424 19.87 18.99 -15.15
CA GLU A 424 20.32 18.91 -16.54
C GLU A 424 20.01 20.18 -17.35
N MET A 425 18.99 20.96 -16.94
CA MET A 425 18.70 22.24 -17.61
C MET A 425 19.77 23.31 -17.36
N THR A 426 20.46 23.22 -16.22
CA THR A 426 21.50 24.19 -15.83
C THR A 426 22.89 23.60 -15.84
N GLY A 427 23.02 22.27 -15.88
CA GLY A 427 24.29 21.55 -15.76
C GLY A 427 24.90 21.65 -14.35
N LEU A 428 24.08 21.90 -13.31
CA LEU A 428 24.56 22.06 -11.94
C LEU A 428 24.27 20.81 -11.12
N ASP A 429 25.28 20.40 -10.35
CA ASP A 429 25.21 19.29 -9.41
C ASP A 429 25.04 19.80 -7.97
N TYR A 430 24.23 19.06 -7.19
CA TYR A 430 23.98 19.37 -5.79
C TYR A 430 24.13 18.13 -4.92
N ALA A 431 24.76 18.28 -3.77
CA ALA A 431 24.86 17.21 -2.79
C ALA A 431 23.52 17.01 -2.07
N ILE A 432 23.27 15.80 -1.59
CA ILE A 432 22.18 15.52 -0.65
C ILE A 432 22.45 16.22 0.68
N ASN A 433 21.38 16.53 1.44
CA ASN A 433 21.50 17.00 2.82
C ASN A 433 22.25 15.95 3.67
N ASP A 434 23.15 16.39 4.55
CA ASP A 434 23.77 15.46 5.50
C ASP A 434 22.85 15.21 6.69
N TYR A 435 22.09 14.13 6.60
CA TYR A 435 21.19 13.69 7.68
C TYR A 435 21.92 12.99 8.84
N GLY A 436 23.25 12.83 8.78
CA GLY A 436 24.02 12.09 9.76
C GLY A 436 23.67 10.60 9.81
N LEU A 437 23.85 9.99 10.96
CA LEU A 437 23.38 8.64 11.28
C LEU A 437 22.04 8.75 12.01
N ILE A 438 20.98 8.28 11.38
CA ILE A 438 19.61 8.36 11.89
C ILE A 438 19.36 7.18 12.83
N LYS A 439 19.06 7.46 14.10
CA LYS A 439 18.94 6.46 15.17
C LYS A 439 17.49 6.28 15.55
N GLN A 440 17.03 5.03 15.59
CA GLN A 440 15.64 4.67 15.82
C GLN A 440 15.50 3.59 16.91
N PRO A 441 15.52 3.97 18.18
CA PRO A 441 15.22 3.05 19.28
C PRO A 441 13.73 2.69 19.30
N LYS A 442 13.41 1.45 19.69
CA LYS A 442 12.05 0.93 19.77
C LYS A 442 11.92 -0.05 20.93
N LEU A 443 10.70 -0.13 21.48
CA LEU A 443 10.38 -1.07 22.56
C LEU A 443 8.91 -1.49 22.43
N SER A 444 8.65 -2.78 22.48
CA SER A 444 7.31 -3.34 22.58
C SER A 444 7.22 -4.29 23.77
N VAL A 445 6.08 -4.28 24.44
CA VAL A 445 5.78 -5.17 25.56
C VAL A 445 4.39 -5.76 25.34
N VAL A 446 4.26 -7.08 25.46
CA VAL A 446 2.99 -7.79 25.42
C VAL A 446 2.84 -8.59 26.71
N TYR A 447 1.72 -8.40 27.39
CA TYR A 447 1.39 -9.11 28.62
C TYR A 447 0.06 -9.83 28.46
N SER A 448 0.08 -11.16 28.54
CA SER A 448 -1.07 -12.04 28.32
C SER A 448 -1.39 -12.82 29.60
N PRO A 449 -1.90 -12.15 30.67
CA PRO A 449 -2.20 -12.81 31.94
C PRO A 449 -3.43 -13.73 31.89
N TRP A 450 -4.24 -13.59 30.85
CA TRP A 450 -5.46 -14.37 30.65
C TRP A 450 -5.44 -15.03 29.26
N SER A 451 -6.01 -16.21 29.15
CA SER A 451 -6.16 -16.90 27.86
C SER A 451 -7.05 -16.17 26.87
N VAL A 452 -7.91 -15.28 27.36
CA VAL A 452 -8.92 -14.55 26.57
C VAL A 452 -8.53 -13.09 26.24
N ALA A 453 -7.40 -12.60 26.80
CA ALA A 453 -7.00 -11.21 26.56
C ALA A 453 -5.48 -10.98 26.73
N SER A 454 -4.95 -10.15 25.86
CA SER A 454 -3.54 -9.68 25.88
C SER A 454 -3.52 -8.15 25.89
N LEU A 455 -2.73 -7.57 26.79
CA LEU A 455 -2.42 -6.16 26.84
C LEU A 455 -1.10 -5.91 26.12
N TYR A 456 -0.97 -4.79 25.43
CA TYR A 456 0.29 -4.42 24.82
C TYR A 456 0.57 -2.92 24.90
N ALA A 457 1.85 -2.58 24.87
CA ALA A 457 2.32 -1.22 24.74
C ALA A 457 3.55 -1.17 23.85
N ASN A 458 3.57 -0.23 22.92
CA ASN A 458 4.64 -0.01 21.97
C ASN A 458 5.13 1.44 22.07
N TRP A 459 6.41 1.62 21.92
CA TRP A 459 7.02 2.92 21.67
C TRP A 459 8.10 2.79 20.61
N GLY A 460 8.27 3.79 19.75
CA GLY A 460 9.32 3.77 18.77
C GLY A 460 9.54 5.11 18.08
N ARG A 461 10.72 5.25 17.52
CA ARG A 461 11.14 6.38 16.71
C ARG A 461 11.23 5.95 15.25
N THR A 462 10.74 6.80 14.35
CA THR A 462 10.86 6.69 12.89
C THR A 462 11.29 8.03 12.32
N PHE A 463 11.60 8.08 11.04
CA PHE A 463 12.07 9.31 10.40
C PHE A 463 11.49 9.48 9.00
N GLN A 464 11.51 10.74 8.55
CA GLN A 464 11.20 11.14 7.18
C GLN A 464 12.28 12.09 6.67
N VAL A 465 12.57 12.03 5.38
CA VAL A 465 13.40 13.01 4.68
C VAL A 465 12.61 13.60 3.52
N GLY A 466 13.07 14.71 2.97
CA GLY A 466 12.51 15.27 1.75
C GLY A 466 12.58 14.28 0.59
N THR A 467 11.66 14.39 -0.35
CA THR A 467 11.62 13.57 -1.57
C THR A 467 11.93 14.40 -2.80
N GLY A 468 12.50 13.76 -3.86
CA GLY A 468 12.92 14.46 -5.04
C GLY A 468 13.90 15.59 -4.70
N ALA A 469 13.74 16.76 -5.29
CA ALA A 469 14.59 17.92 -5.09
C ALA A 469 14.72 18.37 -3.62
N ALA A 470 13.73 18.08 -2.77
CA ALA A 470 13.77 18.47 -1.35
C ALA A 470 14.81 17.74 -0.51
N ALA A 471 15.30 16.60 -0.96
CA ALA A 471 16.37 15.86 -0.28
C ALA A 471 17.75 16.51 -0.45
N TYR A 472 17.92 17.46 -1.37
CA TYR A 472 19.22 18.00 -1.80
C TYR A 472 19.39 19.47 -1.43
N LYS A 473 20.66 19.92 -1.39
CA LYS A 473 21.07 21.30 -1.05
C LYS A 473 20.95 22.23 -2.25
N ILE A 474 19.74 22.54 -2.67
CA ILE A 474 19.49 23.44 -3.80
C ILE A 474 19.38 24.88 -3.31
N PRO A 475 20.13 25.86 -3.84
CA PRO A 475 20.00 27.26 -3.47
C PRO A 475 18.56 27.81 -3.63
N PRO A 476 18.09 28.72 -2.75
CA PRO A 476 18.87 29.49 -1.74
C PRO A 476 19.11 28.75 -0.42
N ARG A 477 18.96 27.44 -0.36
CA ARG A 477 19.15 26.67 0.86
C ARG A 477 20.64 26.46 1.14
N ASP A 478 21.17 27.11 2.19
CA ASP A 478 22.60 27.07 2.57
C ASP A 478 22.91 26.05 3.67
N SER A 479 21.89 25.57 4.40
CA SER A 479 22.08 24.63 5.50
C SER A 479 21.43 23.28 5.22
N ASP A 480 21.98 22.22 5.81
CA ASP A 480 21.38 20.90 5.79
C ASP A 480 20.00 20.90 6.45
N LEU A 481 19.04 20.26 5.81
CA LEU A 481 17.78 19.92 6.46
C LEU A 481 18.00 18.70 7.35
N ALA A 482 17.60 18.84 8.62
CA ALA A 482 17.52 17.69 9.50
C ALA A 482 16.38 16.75 9.03
N PRO A 483 16.50 15.44 9.29
CA PRO A 483 15.38 14.54 9.06
C PRO A 483 14.23 14.91 10.00
N SER A 484 13.00 14.80 9.52
CA SER A 484 11.85 14.83 10.42
C SER A 484 11.86 13.58 11.29
N ILE A 485 11.79 13.76 12.60
CA ILE A 485 11.75 12.66 13.57
C ILE A 485 10.32 12.50 14.07
N ASN A 486 9.84 11.26 14.02
CA ASN A 486 8.54 10.88 14.53
C ASN A 486 8.71 9.97 15.75
N ASP A 487 8.27 10.43 16.91
CA ASP A 487 8.17 9.62 18.11
C ASP A 487 6.71 9.20 18.31
N GLY A 488 6.47 7.91 18.40
CA GLY A 488 5.13 7.35 18.53
C GLY A 488 5.03 6.32 19.63
N TRP A 489 3.86 6.25 20.25
CA TRP A 489 3.52 5.20 21.21
C TRP A 489 2.07 4.74 21.01
N GLU A 490 1.81 3.51 21.41
CA GLU A 490 0.50 2.87 21.35
C GLU A 490 0.33 1.96 22.55
N THR A 491 -0.88 1.88 23.05
CA THR A 491 -1.30 0.84 24.00
C THR A 491 -2.65 0.28 23.59
N GLY A 492 -2.86 -1.00 23.84
CA GLY A 492 -4.10 -1.64 23.44
C GLY A 492 -4.35 -2.96 24.12
N ILE A 493 -5.52 -3.48 23.86
CA ILE A 493 -5.97 -4.81 24.28
C ILE A 493 -6.45 -5.58 23.06
N LYS A 494 -6.03 -6.83 22.96
CA LYS A 494 -6.61 -7.86 22.09
C LYS A 494 -7.41 -8.82 22.96
N PHE A 495 -8.57 -9.24 22.50
CA PHE A 495 -9.45 -10.10 23.31
C PHE A 495 -10.22 -11.09 22.43
N THR A 496 -10.40 -12.30 22.99
CA THR A 496 -11.21 -13.38 22.44
C THR A 496 -12.00 -14.02 23.60
N PRO A 497 -13.00 -13.32 24.14
CA PRO A 497 -13.70 -13.75 25.34
C PRO A 497 -14.54 -15.01 25.12
N THR A 498 -14.91 -15.29 23.88
CA THR A 498 -15.66 -16.48 23.46
C THR A 498 -15.17 -16.92 22.08
N ALA A 499 -15.45 -18.16 21.69
CA ALA A 499 -15.07 -18.69 20.37
C ALA A 499 -15.75 -17.96 19.18
N TRP A 500 -16.83 -17.23 19.44
CA TRP A 500 -17.58 -16.50 18.39
C TRP A 500 -17.29 -15.00 18.33
N MET A 501 -16.38 -14.47 19.18
CA MET A 501 -16.06 -13.05 19.22
C MET A 501 -14.58 -12.82 19.47
N ASP A 502 -13.94 -12.04 18.62
CA ASP A 502 -12.61 -11.50 18.83
C ASP A 502 -12.55 -10.01 18.48
N GLY A 503 -11.57 -9.32 19.03
CA GLY A 503 -11.41 -7.91 18.73
C GLY A 503 -10.15 -7.28 19.31
N ARG A 504 -9.97 -6.02 18.95
CA ARG A 504 -8.88 -5.18 19.42
C ARG A 504 -9.36 -3.75 19.60
N ILE A 505 -8.83 -3.09 20.64
CA ILE A 505 -8.95 -1.64 20.84
C ILE A 505 -7.57 -1.11 21.18
N ALA A 506 -7.16 -0.04 20.52
CA ALA A 506 -5.88 0.62 20.73
C ALA A 506 -6.04 2.14 20.82
N TYR A 507 -5.27 2.76 21.67
CA TYR A 507 -5.01 4.21 21.66
C TYR A 507 -3.56 4.45 21.22
N TRP A 508 -3.36 5.44 20.36
CA TRP A 508 -2.05 5.78 19.84
C TRP A 508 -1.83 7.29 19.76
N GLN A 509 -0.56 7.71 19.82
CA GLN A 509 -0.13 9.07 19.59
C GLN A 509 1.21 9.10 18.86
N GLN A 510 1.38 10.03 17.92
CA GLN A 510 2.63 10.31 17.22
C GLN A 510 2.90 11.81 17.17
N GLU A 511 4.17 12.19 17.38
CA GLU A 511 4.65 13.56 17.25
C GLU A 511 5.77 13.60 16.20
N ALA A 512 5.66 14.53 15.25
CA ALA A 512 6.66 14.75 14.23
C ALA A 512 7.32 16.11 14.42
N SER A 513 8.65 16.13 14.35
CA SER A 513 9.45 17.36 14.33
C SER A 513 9.93 17.68 12.92
N GLY A 514 9.74 18.90 12.45
CA GLY A 514 10.24 19.32 11.14
C GLY A 514 9.66 18.54 9.96
N GLU A 515 8.39 18.23 10.02
CA GLU A 515 7.69 17.49 8.97
C GLU A 515 7.78 18.18 7.62
N VAL A 516 8.07 17.42 6.56
CA VAL A 516 8.29 17.92 5.21
C VAL A 516 7.08 17.65 4.35
N SER A 517 6.63 18.66 3.60
CA SER A 517 5.56 18.55 2.61
C SER A 517 5.98 19.16 1.28
N ARG A 518 5.60 18.53 0.17
CA ARG A 518 5.85 19.08 -1.17
C ARG A 518 4.94 20.26 -1.42
N ARG A 519 5.45 21.29 -2.10
CA ARG A 519 4.61 22.31 -2.70
C ARG A 519 3.89 21.72 -3.91
N LEU A 520 2.57 21.79 -3.87
CA LEU A 520 1.75 21.32 -4.98
C LEU A 520 2.00 22.17 -6.22
N ASN A 521 2.11 21.50 -7.37
CA ASN A 521 2.32 22.14 -8.69
C ASN A 521 3.60 22.97 -8.85
N ASP A 522 4.49 22.98 -7.86
CA ASP A 522 5.77 23.66 -7.98
C ASP A 522 6.62 23.03 -9.11
N PRO A 523 7.01 23.80 -10.14
CA PRO A 523 7.87 23.30 -11.20
C PRO A 523 9.26 22.86 -10.72
N SER A 524 9.80 23.49 -9.68
CA SER A 524 11.10 23.14 -9.10
C SER A 524 11.05 21.87 -8.24
N GLY A 525 9.85 21.49 -7.75
CA GLY A 525 9.64 20.39 -6.83
C GLY A 525 10.06 20.71 -5.40
N GLU A 526 10.06 21.98 -5.03
CA GLU A 526 10.38 22.42 -3.68
C GLU A 526 9.40 21.85 -2.64
N SER A 527 9.87 21.80 -1.41
CA SER A 527 9.10 21.36 -0.25
C SER A 527 9.13 22.41 0.84
N ASP A 528 8.06 22.48 1.59
CA ASP A 528 7.95 23.28 2.80
C ASP A 528 8.12 22.40 4.03
N ASN A 529 8.67 22.96 5.09
CA ASN A 529 8.62 22.36 6.41
C ASN A 529 7.30 22.75 7.07
N VAL A 530 6.48 21.76 7.42
CA VAL A 530 5.18 21.98 8.11
C VAL A 530 5.35 22.38 9.56
N GLY A 531 6.57 22.18 10.12
CA GLY A 531 6.87 22.42 11.53
C GLY A 531 6.65 21.18 12.39
N GLU A 532 6.22 21.39 13.63
CA GLU A 532 5.94 20.30 14.58
C GLU A 532 4.45 19.95 14.55
N THR A 533 4.15 18.66 14.49
CA THR A 533 2.77 18.16 14.42
C THR A 533 2.55 17.08 15.45
N ARG A 534 1.29 16.92 15.88
CA ARG A 534 0.86 15.79 16.72
C ARG A 534 -0.37 15.15 16.10
N ARG A 535 -0.40 13.83 16.12
CA ARG A 535 -1.53 13.01 15.71
C ARG A 535 -1.84 12.01 16.81
N TRP A 536 -3.13 11.77 17.07
CA TRP A 536 -3.56 10.77 18.05
C TRP A 536 -4.94 10.23 17.71
N GLY A 537 -5.26 9.07 18.26
CA GLY A 537 -6.54 8.45 17.98
C GLY A 537 -6.76 7.10 18.63
N TYR A 538 -7.91 6.53 18.31
CA TYR A 538 -8.31 5.18 18.69
C TYR A 538 -8.58 4.35 17.45
N ASP A 539 -8.10 3.12 17.46
CA ASP A 539 -8.43 2.10 16.46
C ASP A 539 -9.16 0.97 17.17
N ALA A 540 -10.32 0.57 16.65
CA ALA A 540 -11.10 -0.54 17.15
C ALA A 540 -11.49 -1.51 16.03
N GLN A 541 -11.46 -2.79 16.33
CA GLN A 541 -11.90 -3.88 15.47
C GLN A 541 -12.67 -4.90 16.27
N LEU A 542 -13.75 -5.40 15.68
CA LEU A 542 -14.57 -6.44 16.25
C LEU A 542 -14.99 -7.42 15.15
N ASN A 543 -14.76 -8.71 15.38
CA ASN A 543 -15.23 -9.80 14.53
C ASN A 543 -16.18 -10.67 15.33
N LEU A 544 -17.28 -11.06 14.71
CA LEU A 544 -18.33 -11.86 15.33
C LEU A 544 -18.71 -13.02 14.41
N HIS A 545 -18.73 -14.22 14.98
CA HIS A 545 -19.17 -15.45 14.33
C HIS A 545 -20.29 -16.10 15.18
N PRO A 546 -21.47 -15.47 15.29
CA PRO A 546 -22.51 -15.91 16.23
C PRO A 546 -23.01 -17.33 15.94
N ASN A 547 -22.78 -17.84 14.76
CA ASN A 547 -23.00 -19.22 14.31
C ASN A 547 -22.19 -19.50 13.05
N ASP A 548 -22.09 -20.76 12.61
CA ASP A 548 -21.32 -21.23 11.44
C ASP A 548 -21.75 -20.62 10.09
N ARG A 549 -22.86 -19.90 10.05
CA ARG A 549 -23.42 -19.29 8.82
C ARG A 549 -23.26 -17.77 8.76
N THR A 550 -22.89 -17.13 9.88
CA THR A 550 -22.90 -15.67 9.97
C THR A 550 -21.53 -15.17 10.40
N GLU A 551 -20.93 -14.36 9.59
CA GLU A 551 -19.73 -13.58 9.88
C GLU A 551 -20.08 -12.10 9.88
N MET A 552 -19.70 -11.38 10.92
CA MET A 552 -19.86 -9.92 11.00
C MET A 552 -18.53 -9.30 11.39
N TRP A 553 -18.24 -8.14 10.83
CA TRP A 553 -17.04 -7.40 11.16
C TRP A 553 -17.32 -5.91 11.25
N LEU A 554 -16.60 -5.25 12.15
CA LEU A 554 -16.66 -3.82 12.37
C LEU A 554 -15.24 -3.30 12.55
N THR A 555 -14.87 -2.26 11.83
CA THR A 555 -13.67 -1.48 12.08
C THR A 555 -14.03 -0.01 12.24
N TYR A 556 -13.45 0.62 13.24
CA TYR A 556 -13.66 2.02 13.53
C TYR A 556 -12.34 2.67 13.94
N ALA A 557 -12.07 3.84 13.40
CA ALA A 557 -10.98 4.68 13.85
C ALA A 557 -11.49 6.11 14.09
N TRP A 558 -11.10 6.66 15.23
CA TRP A 558 -11.16 8.08 15.49
C TRP A 558 -9.76 8.64 15.54
N GLN A 559 -9.50 9.71 14.80
CA GLN A 559 -8.19 10.32 14.72
C GLN A 559 -8.30 11.85 14.70
N TYR A 560 -7.27 12.49 15.23
CA TYR A 560 -7.14 13.92 15.24
C TYR A 560 -5.69 14.31 14.96
N SER A 561 -5.49 15.44 14.29
CA SER A 561 -4.19 15.99 13.98
C SER A 561 -4.09 17.45 14.38
N LYS A 562 -2.92 17.93 14.76
CA LYS A 562 -2.70 19.32 15.15
C LYS A 562 -1.31 19.79 14.81
N ILE A 563 -1.22 20.97 14.22
CA ILE A 563 0.03 21.69 13.98
C ILE A 563 0.40 22.43 15.27
N LEU A 564 1.48 21.98 15.93
CA LEU A 564 1.97 22.56 17.20
C LEU A 564 2.82 23.80 16.95
N LYS A 565 3.71 23.71 15.95
CA LYS A 565 4.59 24.77 15.55
C LYS A 565 4.52 24.92 14.03
N PRO A 566 4.00 26.04 13.52
CA PRO A 566 3.83 26.24 12.09
C PRO A 566 5.18 26.44 11.39
N SER A 567 5.22 26.21 10.09
CA SER A 567 6.33 26.66 9.26
C SER A 567 6.34 28.18 9.13
N ALA A 568 7.49 28.73 8.69
CA ALA A 568 7.59 30.15 8.41
C ALA A 568 6.70 30.59 7.24
N THR A 569 6.40 29.69 6.30
CA THR A 569 5.56 29.94 5.11
C THR A 569 4.06 29.92 5.42
N LEU A 570 3.64 29.26 6.51
CA LEU A 570 2.23 29.11 6.92
C LEU A 570 2.03 29.45 8.39
N PRO A 571 2.33 30.67 8.84
CA PRO A 571 2.33 31.04 10.28
C PRO A 571 0.94 30.95 10.94
N ASN A 572 -0.14 31.09 10.18
CA ASN A 572 -1.52 31.04 10.68
C ASN A 572 -2.02 29.61 10.91
N SER A 573 -1.25 28.60 10.53
CA SER A 573 -1.62 27.18 10.73
C SER A 573 -1.42 26.69 12.17
N LYS A 574 -0.86 27.47 13.08
CA LYS A 574 -0.69 27.09 14.48
C LYS A 574 -2.00 26.71 15.14
N GLY A 575 -2.06 25.50 15.70
CA GLY A 575 -3.24 24.98 16.39
C GLY A 575 -4.32 24.45 15.43
N ARG A 576 -4.11 24.58 14.13
CA ARG A 576 -5.00 24.05 13.10
C ARG A 576 -4.75 22.56 12.87
N GLU A 577 -5.68 21.93 12.18
CA GLU A 577 -5.60 20.52 11.79
C GLU A 577 -4.84 20.35 10.48
N ILE A 578 -4.22 19.19 10.31
CA ILE A 578 -3.63 18.79 9.04
C ILE A 578 -4.78 18.50 8.07
N ASP A 579 -4.63 18.97 6.86
CA ASP A 579 -5.59 18.77 5.79
C ASP A 579 -5.74 17.29 5.38
N HIS A 580 -6.86 16.94 4.76
CA HIS A 580 -7.18 15.60 4.26
C HIS A 580 -7.16 14.49 5.33
N VAL A 581 -7.38 14.84 6.61
CA VAL A 581 -7.47 13.91 7.72
C VAL A 581 -8.90 13.92 8.28
N PRO A 582 -9.78 12.99 7.86
CA PRO A 582 -11.09 12.84 8.44
C PRO A 582 -11.00 12.35 9.88
N HIS A 583 -11.86 12.83 10.76
CA HIS A 583 -11.86 12.44 12.18
C HIS A 583 -12.32 11.00 12.42
N HIS A 584 -13.27 10.52 11.62
CA HIS A 584 -13.83 9.19 11.79
C HIS A 584 -13.72 8.40 10.48
N LEU A 585 -13.23 7.17 10.62
CA LEU A 585 -13.26 6.13 9.59
C LEU A 585 -14.08 4.97 10.13
N TYR A 586 -15.00 4.44 9.33
CA TYR A 586 -15.83 3.33 9.75
C TYR A 586 -16.13 2.38 8.60
N ASN A 587 -15.96 1.10 8.86
CA ASN A 587 -16.32 0.03 7.95
C ASN A 587 -17.01 -1.06 8.74
N ALA A 588 -18.08 -1.63 8.19
CA ALA A 588 -18.78 -2.74 8.78
C ALA A 588 -19.34 -3.64 7.69
N GLY A 589 -19.48 -4.91 7.99
CA GLY A 589 -20.10 -5.84 7.07
C GLY A 589 -20.66 -7.08 7.75
N VAL A 590 -21.50 -7.76 7.01
CA VAL A 590 -22.06 -9.06 7.36
C VAL A 590 -22.05 -9.96 6.14
N SER A 591 -21.63 -11.20 6.35
CA SER A 591 -21.76 -12.30 5.39
C SER A 591 -22.64 -13.37 5.99
N TYR A 592 -23.62 -13.86 5.24
CA TYR A 592 -24.57 -14.87 5.68
C TYR A 592 -24.68 -16.01 4.66
N GLN A 593 -24.37 -17.22 5.09
CA GLN A 593 -24.53 -18.44 4.31
C GLN A 593 -26.00 -18.88 4.34
N ALA A 594 -26.81 -18.35 3.42
CA ALA A 594 -28.25 -18.60 3.37
C ALA A 594 -28.57 -20.07 3.05
N THR A 595 -27.81 -20.69 2.16
CA THR A 595 -27.82 -22.14 1.88
C THR A 595 -26.37 -22.61 1.70
N PRO A 596 -26.07 -23.91 1.63
CA PRO A 596 -24.71 -24.39 1.34
C PRO A 596 -24.12 -23.85 0.03
N ALA A 597 -24.97 -23.43 -0.92
CA ALA A 597 -24.56 -22.88 -2.20
C ALA A 597 -24.64 -21.35 -2.29
N LEU A 598 -25.42 -20.66 -1.45
CA LEU A 598 -25.69 -19.24 -1.55
C LEU A 598 -25.17 -18.47 -0.33
N GLN A 599 -24.21 -17.59 -0.55
CA GLN A 599 -23.74 -16.60 0.41
C GLN A 599 -24.27 -15.20 0.02
N LEU A 600 -24.81 -14.47 0.97
CA LEU A 600 -25.22 -13.08 0.84
C LEU A 600 -24.31 -12.20 1.70
N SER A 601 -23.96 -11.02 1.22
CA SER A 601 -23.16 -10.06 1.96
C SER A 601 -23.70 -8.65 1.83
N ALA A 602 -23.53 -7.87 2.91
CA ALA A 602 -23.76 -6.44 2.89
C ALA A 602 -22.64 -5.76 3.65
N TRP A 603 -22.13 -4.66 3.11
CA TRP A 603 -21.10 -3.89 3.82
C TRP A 603 -21.23 -2.42 3.54
N MET A 604 -20.68 -1.63 4.46
CA MET A 604 -20.58 -0.19 4.35
C MET A 604 -19.16 0.26 4.63
N ASN A 605 -18.78 1.34 3.99
CA ASN A 605 -17.55 2.07 4.27
C ASN A 605 -17.81 3.57 4.25
N GLY A 606 -17.10 4.32 5.08
CA GLY A 606 -17.30 5.75 5.16
C GLY A 606 -16.28 6.48 6.01
N GLN A 607 -16.34 7.79 5.87
CA GLN A 607 -15.51 8.74 6.59
C GLN A 607 -16.24 10.06 6.80
N THR A 608 -15.79 10.84 7.79
CA THR A 608 -16.25 12.23 7.97
C THR A 608 -15.53 13.19 7.01
N HIS A 609 -15.94 14.43 6.98
CA HIS A 609 -15.28 15.49 6.21
C HIS A 609 -13.88 15.77 6.76
N TYR A 610 -13.04 16.37 5.90
CA TYR A 610 -11.70 16.86 6.22
C TYR A 610 -11.49 18.29 5.69
N TYR A 611 -10.57 19.02 6.27
CA TYR A 611 -10.17 20.34 5.76
C TYR A 611 -9.32 20.21 4.49
N LEU A 612 -9.42 21.19 3.58
CA LEU A 612 -8.72 21.18 2.29
C LEU A 612 -7.28 21.70 2.37
N GLU A 613 -6.97 22.51 3.38
CA GLU A 613 -5.66 23.15 3.55
C GLU A 613 -5.36 23.40 5.04
N ARG A 614 -4.11 23.72 5.35
CA ARG A 614 -3.57 23.75 6.72
C ARG A 614 -3.97 24.94 7.57
N GLU A 615 -4.47 26.02 7.00
CA GLU A 615 -5.04 27.13 7.74
C GLU A 615 -6.52 26.89 8.10
N ASN A 616 -7.14 25.85 7.53
CA ASN A 616 -8.52 25.41 7.73
C ASN A 616 -9.55 26.49 7.38
N THR A 617 -9.29 27.26 6.33
CA THR A 617 -10.13 28.40 5.92
C THR A 617 -11.00 28.11 4.69
N GLN A 618 -10.68 27.06 3.92
CA GLN A 618 -11.33 26.74 2.64
C GLN A 618 -12.50 25.74 2.75
N GLY A 619 -13.02 25.50 3.97
CA GLY A 619 -14.14 24.60 4.20
C GLY A 619 -13.71 23.14 4.41
N THR A 620 -14.70 22.25 4.46
CA THR A 620 -14.53 20.82 4.68
C THR A 620 -15.30 19.99 3.65
N TYR A 621 -14.69 18.95 3.11
CA TYR A 621 -15.21 18.12 2.04
C TYR A 621 -14.89 16.62 2.27
N GLY A 622 -15.30 15.76 1.35
CA GLY A 622 -14.88 14.36 1.29
C GLY A 622 -15.55 13.42 2.29
N GLY A 623 -16.62 13.85 2.98
CA GLY A 623 -17.38 12.98 3.89
C GLY A 623 -18.43 12.15 3.16
N TYR A 624 -18.45 10.83 3.42
CA TYR A 624 -19.41 9.92 2.79
C TYR A 624 -19.68 8.67 3.60
N VAL A 625 -20.79 8.00 3.25
CA VAL A 625 -21.11 6.61 3.62
C VAL A 625 -21.59 5.89 2.37
N LEU A 626 -20.93 4.83 1.97
CA LEU A 626 -21.30 3.97 0.86
C LEU A 626 -21.83 2.64 1.40
N MET A 627 -22.96 2.19 0.87
CA MET A 627 -23.56 0.90 1.18
C MET A 627 -23.47 0.00 -0.04
N ASN A 628 -23.10 -1.26 0.17
CA ASN A 628 -22.87 -2.23 -0.89
C ASN A 628 -23.54 -3.56 -0.54
N LEU A 629 -23.91 -4.33 -1.57
CA LEU A 629 -24.47 -5.66 -1.44
C LEU A 629 -23.70 -6.64 -2.31
N GLY A 630 -23.64 -7.89 -1.89
CA GLY A 630 -23.03 -8.98 -2.63
C GLY A 630 -23.83 -10.28 -2.50
N ALA A 631 -23.78 -11.11 -3.53
CA ALA A 631 -24.26 -12.46 -3.51
C ALA A 631 -23.27 -13.35 -4.27
N THR A 632 -22.91 -14.49 -3.67
CA THR A 632 -22.09 -15.51 -4.33
C THR A 632 -22.84 -16.82 -4.35
N TYR A 633 -23.04 -17.40 -5.50
CA TYR A 633 -23.70 -18.67 -5.70
C TYR A 633 -22.74 -19.72 -6.24
N ARG A 634 -22.51 -20.78 -5.49
CA ARG A 634 -21.72 -21.93 -5.91
C ARG A 634 -22.59 -22.86 -6.75
N VAL A 635 -22.32 -22.85 -8.07
CA VAL A 635 -23.03 -23.66 -9.06
C VAL A 635 -22.60 -25.13 -8.97
N SER A 636 -21.30 -25.36 -8.73
CA SER A 636 -20.67 -26.67 -8.51
C SER A 636 -19.47 -26.50 -7.57
N GLU A 637 -18.74 -27.55 -7.29
CA GLU A 637 -17.50 -27.50 -6.51
C GLU A 637 -16.44 -26.60 -7.18
N SER A 638 -16.41 -26.60 -8.52
CA SER A 638 -15.44 -25.86 -9.32
C SER A 638 -15.96 -24.55 -9.90
N VAL A 639 -17.23 -24.19 -9.73
CA VAL A 639 -17.82 -23.00 -10.40
C VAL A 639 -18.63 -22.18 -9.43
N SER A 640 -18.28 -20.92 -9.29
CA SER A 640 -19.06 -19.94 -8.55
C SER A 640 -19.39 -18.72 -9.42
N VAL A 641 -20.53 -18.11 -9.15
CA VAL A 641 -21.00 -16.86 -9.77
C VAL A 641 -21.21 -15.83 -8.68
N ASP A 642 -20.69 -14.62 -8.86
CA ASP A 642 -20.90 -13.51 -7.95
C ASP A 642 -21.64 -12.35 -8.63
N LEU A 643 -22.44 -11.68 -7.83
CA LEU A 643 -23.14 -10.44 -8.18
C LEU A 643 -22.88 -9.41 -7.09
N GLN A 644 -22.57 -8.18 -7.49
CA GLN A 644 -22.28 -7.10 -6.57
C GLN A 644 -22.95 -5.81 -7.00
N LEU A 645 -23.49 -5.10 -6.03
CA LEU A 645 -24.05 -3.78 -6.17
C LEU A 645 -23.27 -2.82 -5.26
N LYS A 646 -22.41 -2.00 -5.87
CA LYS A 646 -21.64 -0.95 -5.20
C LYS A 646 -22.42 0.35 -5.16
N ASN A 647 -22.26 1.12 -4.07
CA ASN A 647 -22.92 2.41 -3.86
C ASN A 647 -24.46 2.30 -4.06
N LEU A 648 -25.10 1.39 -3.32
CA LEU A 648 -26.54 1.06 -3.42
C LEU A 648 -27.43 2.30 -3.45
N THR A 649 -27.13 3.28 -2.61
CA THR A 649 -27.91 4.51 -2.44
C THR A 649 -27.58 5.58 -3.48
N ASN A 650 -26.67 5.31 -4.40
CA ASN A 650 -26.13 6.28 -5.38
C ASN A 650 -25.66 7.59 -4.69
N ARG A 651 -24.98 7.43 -3.57
CA ARG A 651 -24.47 8.56 -2.78
C ARG A 651 -23.34 9.23 -3.55
N TYR A 652 -23.41 10.56 -3.68
CA TYR A 652 -22.28 11.37 -4.16
C TYR A 652 -21.16 11.30 -3.12
N TYR A 653 -19.93 11.09 -3.59
CA TYR A 653 -18.69 11.17 -2.82
C TYR A 653 -17.56 11.64 -3.73
N GLU A 654 -16.49 12.16 -3.14
CA GLU A 654 -15.43 12.80 -3.89
C GLU A 654 -14.11 12.82 -3.15
N TYR A 655 -13.04 13.04 -3.90
CA TYR A 655 -11.82 13.64 -3.42
C TYR A 655 -11.84 15.13 -3.79
N ALA A 656 -11.53 16.01 -2.83
CA ALA A 656 -11.41 17.44 -3.07
C ALA A 656 -10.11 17.96 -2.48
N TRP A 657 -9.47 18.90 -3.17
CA TRP A 657 -8.25 19.57 -2.73
C TRP A 657 -8.26 21.04 -3.10
N TYR A 658 -7.48 21.87 -2.40
CA TYR A 658 -7.38 23.30 -2.68
C TYR A 658 -6.19 23.57 -3.61
N ASP A 659 -6.44 24.24 -4.73
CA ASP A 659 -5.40 24.68 -5.68
C ASP A 659 -5.06 26.16 -5.42
N PRO A 660 -3.95 26.46 -4.71
CA PRO A 660 -3.62 27.83 -4.33
C PRO A 660 -3.13 28.70 -5.49
N ASP A 661 -2.56 28.10 -6.52
CA ASP A 661 -1.82 28.80 -7.57
C ASP A 661 -2.61 28.93 -8.88
N GLY A 662 -3.45 27.94 -9.21
CA GLY A 662 -4.22 27.92 -10.45
C GLY A 662 -5.64 28.41 -10.29
N ALA A 663 -6.53 27.58 -9.78
CA ALA A 663 -7.95 27.89 -9.59
C ALA A 663 -8.21 28.85 -8.45
N ARG A 664 -7.38 28.85 -7.41
CA ARG A 664 -7.57 29.53 -6.12
C ARG A 664 -8.90 29.15 -5.48
N ALA A 665 -9.28 27.91 -5.62
CA ALA A 665 -10.53 27.33 -5.16
C ALA A 665 -10.37 25.82 -4.90
N ALA A 666 -11.39 25.22 -4.30
CA ALA A 666 -11.51 23.77 -4.22
C ALA A 666 -11.68 23.17 -5.63
N LEU A 667 -10.95 22.12 -5.89
CA LEU A 667 -11.05 21.29 -7.08
C LEU A 667 -11.56 19.90 -6.68
N HIS A 668 -12.50 19.38 -7.46
CA HIS A 668 -13.30 18.21 -7.11
C HIS A 668 -13.10 17.08 -8.10
N SER A 669 -12.90 15.85 -7.57
CA SER A 669 -12.88 14.61 -8.35
C SER A 669 -13.98 13.68 -7.83
N PRO A 670 -15.17 13.66 -8.48
CA PRO A 670 -16.27 12.80 -8.12
C PRO A 670 -15.88 11.32 -8.20
N GLY A 671 -16.35 10.54 -7.21
CA GLY A 671 -16.26 9.09 -7.21
C GLY A 671 -17.36 8.43 -8.02
N ASP A 672 -17.26 7.12 -8.19
CA ASP A 672 -18.19 6.34 -9.02
C ASP A 672 -19.62 6.37 -8.45
N GLY A 673 -20.61 6.51 -9.34
CA GLY A 673 -22.01 6.33 -9.00
C GLY A 673 -22.34 4.88 -8.65
N ARG A 674 -23.66 4.57 -8.57
CA ARG A 674 -24.11 3.19 -8.38
C ARG A 674 -23.61 2.30 -9.52
N ALA A 675 -23.04 1.13 -9.15
CA ALA A 675 -22.45 0.21 -10.10
C ALA A 675 -22.82 -1.24 -9.79
N VAL A 676 -22.99 -2.06 -10.82
CA VAL A 676 -23.29 -3.48 -10.72
C VAL A 676 -22.20 -4.26 -11.46
N TYR A 677 -21.69 -5.30 -10.82
CA TYR A 677 -20.70 -6.21 -11.40
C TYR A 677 -21.14 -7.66 -11.20
N SER A 678 -20.88 -8.50 -12.16
CA SER A 678 -21.06 -9.94 -12.08
C SER A 678 -19.79 -10.66 -12.49
N GLY A 679 -19.46 -11.72 -11.78
CA GLY A 679 -18.27 -12.53 -12.05
C GLY A 679 -18.57 -14.02 -12.09
N VAL A 680 -17.70 -14.75 -12.76
CA VAL A 680 -17.63 -16.21 -12.72
C VAL A 680 -16.22 -16.57 -12.30
N THR A 681 -16.11 -17.39 -11.26
CA THR A 681 -14.83 -17.95 -10.81
C THR A 681 -14.85 -19.45 -11.05
N LEU A 682 -13.81 -19.95 -11.69
CA LEU A 682 -13.52 -21.35 -11.92
C LEU A 682 -12.34 -21.74 -11.02
N ASP A 683 -12.47 -22.86 -10.31
CA ASP A 683 -11.44 -23.39 -9.39
C ASP A 683 -11.29 -24.91 -9.65
N PHE A 684 -10.08 -25.34 -10.07
CA PHE A 684 -9.79 -26.72 -10.49
C PHE A 684 -8.57 -27.28 -9.77
#